data_1d7340b9ed4ab300ae03f58731acb6f9
#
_entry.id   1d7340b9ed4ab300ae03f58731acb6f9
#
_cell.length_a   1.000
_cell.length_b   1.000
_cell.length_c   1.000
_cell.angle_alpha   90.00
_cell.angle_beta   90.00
_cell.angle_gamma   90.00
#
_symmetry.space_group_name_H-M   'P 1'
#
loop_
_entity.id
_entity.type
_entity.pdbx_description
1 polymer ?
#
loop_
_entity_poly.entity_id
_entity_poly.type
_entity_poly.pdbx_seq_one_letter_code
_entity_poly.pdbx_strand_id
1 'polypeptide(L)'
;VVAALTALLIAALVAMANFAAWWKLNPPQAAVDAPMRATGLAYNAYQRWESPLTRRYPTNDEIASDLQLLAPVTGRLRTYSSLEFPALPAAADEQGLRIAAGAWLDRRLDNNELEIEAAIAAARTHGNVERLIVGNETQLHGKLTPRELHAYLDRVRAAADVPVSTAEPWHVWLRQPELARHVDFITIHLLPYWEGVPVEAAVDEALLRYAQVQARFPGRKVVIGEIGWPSGGEAVGVALATPDRQARFLREFLARTAGSDLDYYLMEAVDQPWKRATEGPVGAHWGMFDAARGAKFAPSGPVYERPYWRTHAALAAALGFGLAFAFGLRFARMRLAGRVAFALAAQLVASLGVVLLSAPLVDYLRAADSLMLLWLVPGLALMAAILLAQAFEFAELFWDGSLRRRTAARPLPEGVAPPCVSIHLACCNEPPEMVIATIDSLLALDWPDFEILVVDNNTRDAARWRPVQAHVESVLAARARRGVHGPALRFFHLPQWPGYKAGALNFALEHTDARAQWVGVVDADYVVRPDWLRAVAGHFADVRNGIVQSPQAHREWGGELLRRMMNWEYEGFFRIGMHHRHERDAIVQHGTMTLIRASTLRAAGGWSSDTVCEDTELGLRVLQAGQRAVYVDEVLGTGLVPADFGAYRRQRHRWAQGAMQILRRHSGALFGRSGLSLGQRYHFVAGWLPWLGDALHLVFTVAAIAWTLLLLAAPQWFAVPLALFVVPLAVFLLVRLGLGPLLYWRRVPCGPGDIAGASLAGMGLSHTIARGVFAGLLSKEAVFKITRKAAGRAPRASWLAPVREEAGLFAALLACITVLAWRREPGDVAVALWIGVLAMQALPYAAALACAAISARGRGQLASRPKAHRDAREAEQAA
;
A
#
# COMPACT_ATOMS: atom_id res chain seq x y z
N VAL A 1 -10.11 35.51 12.53
CA VAL A 1 -8.91 35.51 13.37
C VAL A 1 -8.88 34.26 14.26
N VAL A 2 -9.89 34.05 15.16
CA VAL A 2 -9.91 32.89 16.12
C VAL A 2 -9.77 31.55 15.43
N ALA A 3 -10.48 31.32 14.33
CA ALA A 3 -10.41 30.06 13.58
C ALA A 3 -9.01 29.79 12.99
N ALA A 4 -8.36 30.82 12.48
CA ALA A 4 -6.99 30.73 11.95
C ALA A 4 -5.97 30.48 13.06
N LEU A 5 -6.11 31.17 14.19
CA LEU A 5 -5.25 30.93 15.36
C LEU A 5 -5.42 29.53 15.92
N THR A 6 -6.66 29.01 15.99
CA THR A 6 -6.88 27.63 16.45
C THR A 6 -6.29 26.61 15.46
N ALA A 7 -6.42 26.84 14.14
CA ALA A 7 -5.81 25.96 13.14
C ALA A 7 -4.28 25.98 13.23
N LEU A 8 -3.69 27.17 13.40
CA LEU A 8 -2.25 27.35 13.61
C LEU A 8 -1.77 26.62 14.87
N LEU A 9 -2.48 26.79 15.98
CA LEU A 9 -2.11 26.17 17.26
C LEU A 9 -2.17 24.64 17.18
N ILE A 10 -3.24 24.05 16.61
CA ILE A 10 -3.34 22.59 16.43
C ILE A 10 -2.18 22.09 15.56
N ALA A 11 -1.98 22.71 14.39
CA ALA A 11 -0.94 22.30 13.46
C ALA A 11 0.46 22.39 14.10
N ALA A 12 0.73 23.46 14.82
CA ALA A 12 2.01 23.66 15.52
C ALA A 12 2.21 22.64 16.65
N LEU A 13 1.22 22.43 17.51
CA LEU A 13 1.32 21.48 18.61
C LEU A 13 1.52 20.04 18.11
N VAL A 14 0.80 19.62 17.07
CA VAL A 14 0.93 18.27 16.52
C VAL A 14 2.27 18.12 15.78
N ALA A 15 2.74 19.15 15.08
CA ALA A 15 4.06 19.15 14.45
C ALA A 15 5.19 19.08 15.49
N MET A 16 5.09 19.83 16.58
CA MET A 16 6.05 19.75 17.71
C MET A 16 6.02 18.36 18.37
N ALA A 17 4.84 17.79 18.58
CA ALA A 17 4.71 16.43 19.12
C ALA A 17 5.35 15.38 18.17
N ASN A 18 5.17 15.56 16.86
CA ASN A 18 5.83 14.70 15.87
C ASN A 18 7.35 14.85 15.91
N PHE A 19 7.87 16.08 15.97
CA PHE A 19 9.30 16.33 16.10
C PHE A 19 9.87 15.72 17.41
N ALA A 20 9.14 15.85 18.51
CA ALA A 20 9.51 15.24 19.79
C ALA A 20 9.49 13.70 19.72
N ALA A 21 8.56 13.11 18.99
CA ALA A 21 8.54 11.67 18.74
C ALA A 21 9.77 11.21 17.95
N TRP A 22 10.16 11.94 16.90
CA TRP A 22 11.39 11.68 16.17
C TRP A 22 12.65 11.79 17.07
N TRP A 23 12.70 12.81 17.91
CA TRP A 23 13.79 12.98 18.88
C TRP A 23 13.87 11.79 19.85
N LYS A 24 12.73 11.38 20.40
CA LYS A 24 12.66 10.22 21.32
C LYS A 24 13.04 8.89 20.67
N LEU A 25 12.73 8.74 19.39
CA LEU A 25 13.07 7.54 18.62
C LEU A 25 14.53 7.53 18.12
N ASN A 26 15.24 8.66 18.24
CA ASN A 26 16.65 8.79 17.86
C ASN A 26 17.48 9.38 19.02
N PRO A 27 17.60 8.64 20.16
CA PRO A 27 18.37 9.14 21.30
C PRO A 27 19.85 9.26 20.93
N PRO A 28 20.55 10.28 21.44
CA PRO A 28 21.99 10.37 21.29
C PRO A 28 22.68 9.19 21.99
N GLN A 29 23.63 8.59 21.31
CA GLN A 29 24.49 7.55 21.86
C GLN A 29 25.82 8.17 22.24
N ALA A 30 26.32 7.83 23.42
CA ALA A 30 27.65 8.25 23.84
C ALA A 30 28.73 7.49 23.04
N ALA A 31 29.74 8.22 22.60
CA ALA A 31 30.94 7.68 22.00
C ALA A 31 32.14 8.51 22.46
N VAL A 32 33.27 7.86 22.65
CA VAL A 32 34.52 8.53 23.00
C VAL A 32 34.96 9.50 21.89
N ASP A 33 35.58 10.62 22.24
CA ASP A 33 36.17 11.51 21.25
C ASP A 33 37.51 10.92 20.77
N ALA A 34 37.77 10.96 19.47
CA ALA A 34 38.97 10.40 18.89
C ALA A 34 39.48 11.26 17.72
N PRO A 35 40.79 11.31 17.49
CA PRO A 35 41.32 11.93 16.30
C PRO A 35 40.86 11.12 15.06
N MET A 36 40.47 11.86 14.01
CA MET A 36 40.09 11.21 12.73
C MET A 36 41.32 10.88 11.87
N ARG A 37 42.42 10.47 12.50
CA ARG A 37 43.66 10.09 11.82
C ARG A 37 44.03 8.65 12.18
N ALA A 38 43.94 7.79 11.17
CA ALA A 38 44.29 6.36 11.27
C ALA A 38 45.73 6.14 10.87
N THR A 39 46.36 5.08 11.37
CA THR A 39 47.68 4.63 10.91
C THR A 39 47.66 4.25 9.43
N GLY A 40 46.63 3.54 8.99
CA GLY A 40 46.40 3.14 7.61
C GLY A 40 44.89 2.94 7.32
N LEU A 41 44.54 3.06 6.05
CA LEU A 41 43.19 2.76 5.53
C LEU A 41 43.29 1.73 4.41
N ALA A 42 42.43 0.73 4.42
CA ALA A 42 42.17 -0.10 3.25
C ALA A 42 41.38 0.73 2.20
N TYR A 43 41.86 0.72 0.96
CA TYR A 43 41.31 1.59 -0.07
C TYR A 43 41.07 0.85 -1.38
N ASN A 44 39.89 1.02 -1.91
CA ASN A 44 39.48 0.71 -3.28
C ASN A 44 39.03 1.99 -3.97
N ALA A 45 39.51 2.26 -5.17
CA ALA A 45 39.28 3.53 -5.86
C ALA A 45 37.93 3.63 -6.57
N TYR A 46 37.12 2.59 -6.59
CA TYR A 46 35.85 2.57 -7.30
C TYR A 46 34.90 3.66 -6.82
N GLN A 47 34.29 4.35 -7.77
CA GLN A 47 33.26 5.35 -7.53
C GLN A 47 31.89 4.69 -7.33
N ARG A 48 30.88 5.47 -6.92
CA ARG A 48 29.53 4.96 -6.56
C ARG A 48 28.91 4.00 -7.59
N TRP A 49 29.18 4.23 -8.89
CA TRP A 49 28.56 3.48 -10.00
C TRP A 49 29.56 2.57 -10.72
N GLU A 50 30.72 2.40 -10.17
CA GLU A 50 31.80 1.59 -10.72
C GLU A 50 31.92 0.27 -10.01
N SER A 51 32.53 -0.72 -10.69
CA SER A 51 32.64 -2.05 -10.16
C SER A 51 33.60 -2.89 -10.98
N PRO A 52 34.45 -3.70 -10.34
CA PRO A 52 35.25 -4.70 -11.04
C PRO A 52 34.40 -5.73 -11.77
N LEU A 53 33.20 -6.03 -11.25
CA LEU A 53 32.26 -6.99 -11.84
C LEU A 53 31.72 -6.53 -13.20
N THR A 54 31.58 -5.22 -13.39
CA THR A 54 31.13 -4.61 -14.65
C THR A 54 32.28 -4.05 -15.49
N ARG A 55 33.52 -4.18 -15.02
CA ARG A 55 34.75 -3.63 -15.63
C ARG A 55 34.66 -2.13 -15.89
N ARG A 56 34.05 -1.38 -14.98
CA ARG A 56 34.06 0.07 -14.96
C ARG A 56 35.05 0.50 -13.88
N TYR A 57 36.07 1.23 -14.31
CA TYR A 57 37.17 1.65 -13.47
C TYR A 57 37.20 3.18 -13.32
N PRO A 58 37.65 3.72 -12.18
CA PRO A 58 37.81 5.15 -11.97
C PRO A 58 38.89 5.74 -12.91
N THR A 59 38.73 7.00 -13.19
CA THR A 59 39.74 7.80 -13.88
C THR A 59 40.90 8.17 -12.94
N ASN A 60 42.05 8.53 -13.49
CA ASN A 60 43.18 8.98 -12.69
C ASN A 60 42.83 10.24 -11.88
N ASP A 61 42.00 11.15 -12.40
CA ASP A 61 41.57 12.36 -11.71
C ASP A 61 40.68 12.05 -10.50
N GLU A 62 39.79 11.03 -10.62
CA GLU A 62 38.99 10.54 -9.49
C GLU A 62 39.85 9.91 -8.41
N ILE A 63 40.84 9.12 -8.79
CA ILE A 63 41.84 8.55 -7.85
C ILE A 63 42.60 9.68 -7.14
N ALA A 64 43.10 10.66 -7.89
CA ALA A 64 43.85 11.79 -7.30
C ALA A 64 42.96 12.60 -6.34
N SER A 65 41.70 12.84 -6.67
CA SER A 65 40.72 13.49 -5.79
C SER A 65 40.50 12.73 -4.48
N ASP A 66 40.32 11.40 -4.55
CA ASP A 66 40.21 10.54 -3.37
C ASP A 66 41.47 10.60 -2.50
N LEU A 67 42.67 10.57 -3.11
CA LEU A 67 43.94 10.63 -2.36
C LEU A 67 44.12 11.96 -1.65
N GLN A 68 43.72 13.07 -2.26
CA GLN A 68 43.67 14.39 -1.62
C GLN A 68 42.77 14.43 -0.40
N LEU A 69 41.58 13.76 -0.48
CA LEU A 69 40.66 13.59 0.64
C LEU A 69 41.28 12.77 1.79
N LEU A 70 42.02 11.69 1.45
CA LEU A 70 42.52 10.73 2.41
C LEU A 70 43.86 11.18 3.09
N ALA A 71 44.70 11.96 2.43
CA ALA A 71 45.99 12.40 2.96
C ALA A 71 45.95 13.09 4.35
N PRO A 72 44.91 13.92 4.68
CA PRO A 72 44.77 14.49 6.03
C PRO A 72 44.44 13.47 7.12
N VAL A 73 43.81 12.33 6.75
CA VAL A 73 43.28 11.35 7.71
C VAL A 73 44.11 10.09 7.85
N THR A 74 45.09 9.87 6.95
CA THR A 74 46.03 8.74 7.04
C THR A 74 47.38 9.06 6.39
N GLY A 75 48.41 8.32 6.76
CA GLY A 75 49.71 8.36 6.07
C GLY A 75 49.97 7.10 5.21
N ARG A 76 49.07 6.12 5.27
CA ARG A 76 49.25 4.82 4.63
C ARG A 76 47.93 4.29 4.02
N LEU A 77 48.05 3.69 2.86
CA LEU A 77 46.96 2.96 2.20
C LEU A 77 47.33 1.49 2.01
N ARG A 78 46.34 0.63 2.14
CA ARG A 78 46.44 -0.77 1.72
C ARG A 78 45.52 -0.98 0.53
N THR A 79 46.08 -1.49 -0.59
CA THR A 79 45.30 -1.89 -1.76
C THR A 79 45.11 -3.41 -1.81
N TYR A 80 44.16 -3.89 -2.61
CA TYR A 80 43.87 -5.32 -2.75
C TYR A 80 44.43 -5.92 -4.04
N SER A 81 44.55 -5.09 -5.09
CA SER A 81 45.13 -5.48 -6.40
C SER A 81 46.09 -4.40 -6.85
N SER A 82 47.21 -4.83 -7.45
CA SER A 82 48.15 -3.94 -8.12
C SER A 82 47.86 -3.83 -9.62
N LEU A 83 47.05 -4.74 -10.16
CA LEU A 83 46.70 -4.79 -11.56
C LEU A 83 45.53 -3.80 -11.89
N GLU A 84 44.58 -3.66 -10.97
CA GLU A 84 43.37 -2.84 -11.21
C GLU A 84 43.67 -1.35 -11.29
N PHE A 85 44.61 -0.83 -10.49
CA PHE A 85 44.94 0.60 -10.39
C PHE A 85 46.43 0.87 -10.52
N PRO A 86 47.06 0.63 -11.68
CA PRO A 86 48.51 0.74 -11.82
C PRO A 86 49.09 2.16 -11.62
N ALA A 87 48.29 3.21 -11.83
CA ALA A 87 48.67 4.59 -11.59
C ALA A 87 48.58 5.03 -10.10
N LEU A 88 47.95 4.21 -9.23
CA LEU A 88 47.67 4.60 -7.83
C LEU A 88 48.98 4.81 -7.01
N PRO A 89 50.06 4.00 -7.12
CA PRO A 89 51.27 4.28 -6.38
C PRO A 89 51.88 5.64 -6.70
N ALA A 90 51.97 6.03 -7.96
CA ALA A 90 52.48 7.34 -8.37
C ALA A 90 51.61 8.50 -7.82
N ALA A 91 50.30 8.41 -7.99
CA ALA A 91 49.39 9.42 -7.49
C ALA A 91 49.40 9.52 -5.93
N ALA A 92 49.61 8.43 -5.24
CA ALA A 92 49.76 8.41 -3.78
C ALA A 92 51.08 9.06 -3.30
N ASP A 93 52.17 8.87 -4.06
CA ASP A 93 53.46 9.52 -3.76
C ASP A 93 53.38 11.04 -3.83
N GLU A 94 52.64 11.57 -4.80
CA GLU A 94 52.36 13.02 -4.93
C GLU A 94 51.66 13.61 -3.68
N GLN A 95 50.91 12.77 -2.96
CA GLN A 95 50.22 13.14 -1.72
C GLN A 95 51.01 12.73 -0.44
N GLY A 96 52.23 12.23 -0.58
CA GLY A 96 53.05 11.76 0.54
C GLY A 96 52.51 10.51 1.24
N LEU A 97 51.72 9.71 0.58
CA LEU A 97 51.11 8.50 1.10
C LEU A 97 51.96 7.27 0.79
N ARG A 98 52.15 6.39 1.80
CA ARG A 98 52.80 5.08 1.63
C ARG A 98 51.76 4.01 1.31
N ILE A 99 52.16 2.97 0.58
CA ILE A 99 51.28 1.92 0.14
C ILE A 99 51.74 0.53 0.63
N ALA A 100 50.82 -0.24 1.19
CA ALA A 100 50.88 -1.68 1.24
C ALA A 100 50.18 -2.22 -0.01
N ALA A 101 50.93 -2.58 -1.04
CA ALA A 101 50.34 -3.00 -2.30
C ALA A 101 49.86 -4.44 -2.26
N GLY A 102 48.65 -4.71 -2.73
CA GLY A 102 48.03 -6.02 -2.77
C GLY A 102 48.26 -6.75 -4.08
N ALA A 103 48.39 -8.07 -4.02
CA ALA A 103 48.26 -8.99 -5.15
C ALA A 103 47.06 -9.91 -4.88
N TRP A 104 45.98 -9.78 -5.64
CA TRP A 104 44.76 -10.56 -5.47
C TRP A 104 44.96 -11.98 -6.02
N LEU A 105 44.97 -13.00 -5.17
CA LEU A 105 45.10 -14.37 -5.58
C LEU A 105 43.80 -15.15 -5.46
N ASP A 106 43.42 -15.87 -6.53
CA ASP A 106 42.24 -16.72 -6.57
C ASP A 106 42.51 -18.00 -7.38
N ARG A 107 41.48 -18.76 -7.76
CA ARG A 107 41.58 -19.99 -8.53
C ARG A 107 42.02 -19.79 -9.99
N ARG A 108 42.12 -18.55 -10.47
CA ARG A 108 42.53 -18.20 -11.85
C ARG A 108 44.03 -17.98 -11.85
N LEU A 109 44.79 -19.10 -12.03
CA LEU A 109 46.27 -19.09 -11.91
C LEU A 109 46.94 -18.08 -12.85
N ASP A 110 46.45 -17.94 -14.07
CA ASP A 110 46.99 -16.95 -15.04
C ASP A 110 46.84 -15.50 -14.52
N ASN A 111 45.72 -15.17 -13.88
CA ASN A 111 45.50 -13.85 -13.26
C ASN A 111 46.40 -13.65 -12.05
N ASN A 112 46.69 -14.72 -11.29
CA ASN A 112 47.61 -14.64 -10.14
C ASN A 112 48.99 -14.24 -10.58
N GLU A 113 49.48 -14.76 -11.72
CA GLU A 113 50.79 -14.39 -12.27
C GLU A 113 50.84 -12.89 -12.61
N LEU A 114 49.82 -12.36 -13.29
CA LEU A 114 49.76 -10.95 -13.64
C LEU A 114 49.70 -10.05 -12.38
N GLU A 115 48.92 -10.42 -11.37
CA GLU A 115 48.84 -9.71 -10.08
C GLU A 115 50.19 -9.65 -9.36
N ILE A 116 50.90 -10.76 -9.33
CA ILE A 116 52.24 -10.86 -8.71
C ILE A 116 53.26 -10.01 -9.48
N GLU A 117 53.29 -10.11 -10.79
CA GLU A 117 54.18 -9.30 -11.63
C GLU A 117 53.88 -7.79 -11.44
N ALA A 118 52.62 -7.38 -11.41
CA ALA A 118 52.23 -5.99 -11.18
C ALA A 118 52.65 -5.51 -9.78
N ALA A 119 52.46 -6.33 -8.73
CA ALA A 119 52.85 -5.98 -7.38
C ALA A 119 54.37 -5.83 -7.21
N ILE A 120 55.15 -6.74 -7.77
CA ILE A 120 56.62 -6.66 -7.76
C ILE A 120 57.11 -5.46 -8.56
N ALA A 121 56.52 -5.19 -9.74
CA ALA A 121 56.85 -4.03 -10.55
C ALA A 121 56.56 -2.71 -9.80
N ALA A 122 55.38 -2.62 -9.14
CA ALA A 122 55.00 -1.46 -8.32
C ALA A 122 56.02 -1.22 -7.18
N ALA A 123 56.45 -2.26 -6.45
CA ALA A 123 57.41 -2.16 -5.38
C ALA A 123 58.79 -1.70 -5.87
N ARG A 124 59.21 -2.14 -7.06
CA ARG A 124 60.50 -1.74 -7.65
C ARG A 124 60.51 -0.35 -8.24
N THR A 125 59.37 0.10 -8.76
CA THR A 125 59.27 1.40 -9.48
C THR A 125 58.96 2.55 -8.54
N HIS A 126 58.21 2.29 -7.46
CA HIS A 126 57.68 3.35 -6.59
C HIS A 126 58.19 3.20 -5.16
N GLY A 127 59.02 4.13 -4.73
CA GLY A 127 59.63 4.06 -3.39
C GLY A 127 58.68 4.27 -2.21
N ASN A 128 57.45 4.72 -2.47
CA ASN A 128 56.37 4.77 -1.47
C ASN A 128 55.61 3.44 -1.24
N VAL A 129 55.88 2.41 -2.04
CA VAL A 129 55.41 1.06 -1.75
C VAL A 129 56.31 0.45 -0.68
N GLU A 130 55.80 0.35 0.56
CA GLU A 130 56.60 -0.04 1.74
C GLU A 130 56.53 -1.55 2.05
N ARG A 131 55.55 -2.26 1.50
CA ARG A 131 55.31 -3.70 1.70
C ARG A 131 54.35 -4.29 0.67
N LEU A 132 54.40 -5.62 0.51
CA LEU A 132 53.46 -6.36 -0.34
C LEU A 132 52.57 -7.29 0.50
N ILE A 133 51.28 -7.36 0.15
CA ILE A 133 50.28 -8.30 0.70
C ILE A 133 49.85 -9.24 -0.42
N VAL A 134 50.33 -10.46 -0.42
CA VAL A 134 50.14 -11.46 -1.47
C VAL A 134 49.07 -12.46 -1.05
N GLY A 135 47.89 -12.33 -1.63
CA GLY A 135 46.70 -13.08 -1.23
C GLY A 135 45.88 -12.36 -0.13
N ASN A 136 44.56 -12.38 -0.27
CA ASN A 136 43.58 -11.86 0.70
C ASN A 136 42.57 -12.93 1.00
N GLU A 137 42.52 -13.41 2.26
CA GLU A 137 41.61 -14.47 2.74
C GLU A 137 41.60 -15.71 1.82
N THR A 138 42.78 -16.04 1.30
CA THR A 138 42.97 -17.13 0.31
C THR A 138 42.71 -18.47 0.93
N GLN A 139 43.20 -18.68 2.17
CA GLN A 139 42.98 -19.91 2.93
C GLN A 139 41.57 -19.97 3.55
N LEU A 140 41.07 -18.86 4.05
CA LEU A 140 39.72 -18.80 4.59
C LEU A 140 38.68 -19.30 3.57
N HIS A 141 38.77 -18.80 2.35
CA HIS A 141 37.84 -19.12 1.27
C HIS A 141 38.24 -20.34 0.41
N GLY A 142 39.34 -21.05 0.75
CA GLY A 142 39.81 -22.20 -0.03
C GLY A 142 40.05 -21.87 -1.50
N LYS A 143 40.58 -20.66 -1.80
CA LYS A 143 40.90 -20.22 -3.17
C LYS A 143 42.13 -20.90 -3.70
N LEU A 144 43.14 -21.13 -2.86
CA LEU A 144 44.38 -21.87 -3.12
C LEU A 144 44.61 -22.88 -2.00
N THR A 145 45.35 -23.94 -2.32
CA THR A 145 45.87 -24.84 -1.29
C THR A 145 46.98 -24.16 -0.49
N PRO A 146 47.27 -24.56 0.77
CA PRO A 146 48.42 -24.04 1.52
C PRO A 146 49.72 -24.11 0.76
N ARG A 147 49.98 -25.22 0.06
CA ARG A 147 51.20 -25.44 -0.73
C ARG A 147 51.35 -24.44 -1.90
N GLU A 148 50.26 -24.13 -2.58
CA GLU A 148 50.26 -23.15 -3.67
C GLU A 148 50.51 -21.74 -3.13
N LEU A 149 49.84 -21.35 -2.05
CA LEU A 149 50.05 -20.04 -1.43
C LEU A 149 51.49 -19.89 -0.94
N HIS A 150 52.05 -20.91 -0.28
CA HIS A 150 53.44 -20.91 0.16
C HIS A 150 54.42 -20.71 -1.01
N ALA A 151 54.23 -21.41 -2.11
CA ALA A 151 55.06 -21.27 -3.30
C ALA A 151 55.01 -19.85 -3.90
N TYR A 152 53.84 -19.23 -3.95
CA TYR A 152 53.69 -17.82 -4.37
C TYR A 152 54.42 -16.86 -3.42
N LEU A 153 54.24 -17.02 -2.10
CA LEU A 153 54.87 -16.18 -1.09
C LEU A 153 56.42 -16.28 -1.17
N ASP A 154 57.00 -17.49 -1.21
CA ASP A 154 58.42 -17.70 -1.31
C ASP A 154 59.03 -17.09 -2.58
N ARG A 155 58.30 -17.19 -3.70
CA ARG A 155 58.72 -16.60 -4.98
C ARG A 155 58.72 -15.05 -4.93
N VAL A 156 57.66 -14.46 -4.38
CA VAL A 156 57.55 -13.00 -4.28
C VAL A 156 58.60 -12.44 -3.32
N ARG A 157 58.84 -13.10 -2.16
CA ARG A 157 59.88 -12.74 -1.20
C ARG A 157 61.28 -12.78 -1.80
N ALA A 158 61.52 -13.74 -2.70
CA ALA A 158 62.82 -13.82 -3.41
C ALA A 158 62.98 -12.70 -4.47
N ALA A 159 61.90 -12.13 -4.96
CA ALA A 159 61.92 -11.16 -6.07
C ALA A 159 61.66 -9.70 -5.62
N ALA A 160 61.10 -9.47 -4.46
CA ALA A 160 60.75 -8.13 -3.97
C ALA A 160 61.80 -7.56 -3.02
N ASP A 161 62.05 -6.26 -3.10
CA ASP A 161 62.99 -5.53 -2.22
C ASP A 161 62.32 -5.01 -0.97
N VAL A 162 61.04 -5.29 -0.78
CA VAL A 162 60.17 -4.86 0.36
C VAL A 162 59.61 -6.05 1.11
N PRO A 163 59.27 -5.92 2.40
CA PRO A 163 58.68 -7.01 3.18
C PRO A 163 57.38 -7.56 2.59
N VAL A 164 57.17 -8.87 2.61
CA VAL A 164 56.04 -9.61 2.03
C VAL A 164 55.24 -10.32 3.10
N SER A 165 53.93 -10.24 3.03
CA SER A 165 52.97 -11.00 3.84
C SER A 165 51.80 -11.49 3.02
N THR A 166 50.93 -12.29 3.64
CA THR A 166 49.60 -12.60 3.19
C THR A 166 48.59 -12.18 4.26
N ALA A 167 47.36 -11.82 3.86
CA ALA A 167 46.36 -11.37 4.81
C ALA A 167 45.27 -12.44 5.01
N GLU A 168 45.10 -12.88 6.27
CA GLU A 168 44.13 -13.91 6.67
C GLU A 168 43.48 -13.52 8.01
N PRO A 169 42.27 -13.99 8.32
CA PRO A 169 41.71 -13.83 9.65
C PRO A 169 42.59 -14.42 10.76
N TRP A 170 42.54 -13.82 11.96
CA TRP A 170 43.39 -14.21 13.10
C TRP A 170 43.40 -15.72 13.40
N HIS A 171 42.24 -16.37 13.28
CA HIS A 171 42.11 -17.80 13.58
C HIS A 171 42.74 -18.70 12.52
N VAL A 172 42.90 -18.23 11.27
CA VAL A 172 43.62 -18.98 10.22
C VAL A 172 45.13 -19.07 10.59
N TRP A 173 45.72 -17.97 11.02
CA TRP A 173 47.11 -17.94 11.49
C TRP A 173 47.36 -18.90 12.67
N LEU A 174 46.40 -18.98 13.62
CA LEU A 174 46.53 -19.92 14.75
C LEU A 174 46.34 -21.37 14.33
N ARG A 175 45.53 -21.66 13.33
CA ARG A 175 45.31 -23.02 12.80
C ARG A 175 46.40 -23.51 11.85
N GLN A 176 47.10 -22.59 11.14
CA GLN A 176 48.11 -22.86 10.14
C GLN A 176 49.42 -22.12 10.50
N PRO A 177 50.06 -22.41 11.64
CA PRO A 177 51.24 -21.66 12.12
C PRO A 177 52.45 -21.76 11.18
N GLU A 178 52.56 -22.78 10.34
CA GLU A 178 53.59 -22.92 9.32
C GLU A 178 53.60 -21.79 8.30
N LEU A 179 52.48 -21.17 8.03
CA LEU A 179 52.33 -20.00 7.13
C LEU A 179 53.29 -18.85 7.51
N ALA A 180 53.59 -18.70 8.81
CA ALA A 180 54.49 -17.68 9.29
C ALA A 180 55.96 -17.86 8.82
N ARG A 181 56.36 -19.03 8.31
CA ARG A 181 57.68 -19.27 7.74
C ARG A 181 57.87 -18.68 6.34
N HIS A 182 56.77 -18.48 5.65
CA HIS A 182 56.73 -18.03 4.26
C HIS A 182 56.48 -16.50 4.13
N VAL A 183 56.42 -15.77 5.24
CA VAL A 183 56.17 -14.31 5.26
C VAL A 183 57.24 -13.59 6.11
N ASP A 184 57.42 -12.27 5.88
CA ASP A 184 58.34 -11.44 6.66
C ASP A 184 57.65 -10.86 7.89
N PHE A 185 56.34 -10.61 7.81
CA PHE A 185 55.48 -10.17 8.90
C PHE A 185 54.11 -10.84 8.79
N ILE A 186 53.32 -10.80 9.85
CA ILE A 186 52.00 -11.44 9.92
C ILE A 186 50.94 -10.41 9.69
N THR A 187 49.99 -10.61 8.75
CA THR A 187 48.89 -9.74 8.52
C THR A 187 47.57 -10.42 8.89
N ILE A 188 46.87 -9.88 9.89
CA ILE A 188 45.63 -10.48 10.41
C ILE A 188 44.43 -9.59 10.12
N HIS A 189 43.25 -10.22 9.91
CA HIS A 189 41.94 -9.51 9.89
C HIS A 189 41.25 -9.70 11.22
N LEU A 190 40.67 -8.59 11.75
CA LEU A 190 39.93 -8.53 12.99
C LEU A 190 38.60 -7.83 12.74
N LEU A 191 37.57 -8.61 12.46
CA LEU A 191 36.25 -8.13 12.10
C LEU A 191 35.19 -8.70 13.07
N PRO A 192 35.07 -8.18 14.31
CA PRO A 192 34.20 -8.71 15.36
C PRO A 192 32.72 -8.72 14.96
N TYR A 193 32.34 -7.89 14.00
CA TYR A 193 30.98 -7.86 13.45
C TYR A 193 30.57 -9.23 12.86
N TRP A 194 31.46 -9.87 12.05
CA TRP A 194 31.19 -11.16 11.45
C TRP A 194 31.20 -12.30 12.49
N GLU A 195 31.78 -12.07 13.64
CA GLU A 195 31.79 -13.01 14.78
C GLU A 195 30.55 -12.81 15.69
N GLY A 196 29.65 -11.86 15.35
CA GLY A 196 28.43 -11.58 16.13
C GLY A 196 28.70 -10.92 17.48
N VAL A 197 29.86 -10.28 17.67
CA VAL A 197 30.24 -9.62 18.95
C VAL A 197 29.48 -8.28 19.07
N PRO A 198 28.86 -7.96 20.23
CA PRO A 198 28.23 -6.65 20.44
C PRO A 198 29.28 -5.52 20.36
N VAL A 199 28.87 -4.34 19.84
CA VAL A 199 29.80 -3.22 19.61
C VAL A 199 30.52 -2.77 20.90
N GLU A 200 29.87 -2.93 22.06
CA GLU A 200 30.38 -2.60 23.38
C GLU A 200 31.61 -3.42 23.79
N ALA A 201 31.73 -4.62 23.26
CA ALA A 201 32.87 -5.53 23.54
C ALA A 201 33.79 -5.69 22.32
N ALA A 202 33.46 -5.12 21.19
CA ALA A 202 34.10 -5.43 19.92
C ALA A 202 35.56 -4.98 19.83
N VAL A 203 35.91 -3.83 20.43
CA VAL A 203 37.31 -3.35 20.46
C VAL A 203 38.16 -4.21 21.42
N ASP A 204 37.61 -4.57 22.59
CA ASP A 204 38.30 -5.45 23.53
C ASP A 204 38.58 -6.82 22.90
N GLU A 205 37.58 -7.39 22.22
CA GLU A 205 37.72 -8.68 21.54
C GLU A 205 38.80 -8.59 20.43
N ALA A 206 38.77 -7.56 19.60
CA ALA A 206 39.77 -7.35 18.56
C ALA A 206 41.20 -7.29 19.14
N LEU A 207 41.41 -6.51 20.19
CA LEU A 207 42.71 -6.36 20.82
C LEU A 207 43.17 -7.67 21.55
N LEU A 208 42.21 -8.41 22.12
CA LEU A 208 42.47 -9.72 22.70
C LEU A 208 42.97 -10.73 21.61
N ARG A 209 42.31 -10.76 20.45
CA ARG A 209 42.73 -11.61 19.33
C ARG A 209 44.08 -11.22 18.77
N TYR A 210 44.34 -9.91 18.67
CA TYR A 210 45.67 -9.40 18.33
C TYR A 210 46.75 -9.94 19.29
N ALA A 211 46.54 -9.80 20.58
CA ALA A 211 47.46 -10.26 21.61
C ALA A 211 47.67 -11.81 21.57
N GLN A 212 46.61 -12.57 21.26
CA GLN A 212 46.73 -14.03 21.09
C GLN A 212 47.63 -14.40 19.91
N VAL A 213 47.50 -13.71 18.76
CA VAL A 213 48.40 -13.94 17.61
C VAL A 213 49.82 -13.51 17.94
N GLN A 214 50.00 -12.34 18.57
CA GLN A 214 51.33 -11.86 18.98
C GLN A 214 52.03 -12.84 19.93
N ALA A 215 51.31 -13.38 20.91
CA ALA A 215 51.84 -14.39 21.83
C ALA A 215 52.21 -15.72 21.14
N ARG A 216 51.46 -16.11 20.09
CA ARG A 216 51.71 -17.33 19.33
C ARG A 216 52.97 -17.24 18.45
N PHE A 217 53.33 -16.00 18.02
CA PHE A 217 54.44 -15.73 17.11
C PHE A 217 55.41 -14.70 17.70
N PRO A 218 56.12 -15.04 18.79
CA PRO A 218 57.03 -14.10 19.46
C PRO A 218 58.13 -13.61 18.51
N GLY A 219 58.42 -12.29 18.56
CA GLY A 219 59.44 -11.67 17.73
C GLY A 219 59.05 -11.42 16.27
N ARG A 220 57.86 -11.81 15.84
CA ARG A 220 57.31 -11.43 14.54
C ARG A 220 56.49 -10.17 14.64
N LYS A 221 56.64 -9.27 13.67
CA LYS A 221 55.76 -8.10 13.52
C LYS A 221 54.38 -8.57 13.11
N VAL A 222 53.37 -8.16 13.86
CA VAL A 222 51.94 -8.41 13.52
C VAL A 222 51.31 -7.07 13.08
N VAL A 223 50.68 -7.11 11.93
CA VAL A 223 49.94 -5.97 11.32
C VAL A 223 48.48 -6.36 11.21
N ILE A 224 47.61 -5.46 11.62
CA ILE A 224 46.18 -5.65 11.39
C ILE A 224 45.84 -5.14 9.98
N GLY A 225 45.61 -6.11 9.07
CA GLY A 225 45.30 -5.81 7.67
C GLY A 225 43.93 -5.22 7.47
N GLU A 226 42.94 -5.68 8.26
CA GLU A 226 41.59 -5.15 8.27
C GLU A 226 41.01 -5.11 9.68
N ILE A 227 40.49 -3.96 10.05
CA ILE A 227 39.67 -3.78 11.24
C ILE A 227 38.60 -2.73 10.97
N GLY A 228 37.36 -3.02 11.31
CA GLY A 228 36.25 -2.11 11.01
C GLY A 228 34.92 -2.59 11.55
N TRP A 229 33.92 -1.73 11.32
CA TRP A 229 32.51 -1.99 11.63
C TRP A 229 31.63 -1.36 10.57
N PRO A 230 30.59 -2.06 10.04
CA PRO A 230 29.75 -1.52 8.98
C PRO A 230 28.68 -0.58 9.56
N SER A 231 28.28 0.44 8.76
CA SER A 231 27.25 1.40 9.14
C SER A 231 25.84 1.05 8.62
N GLY A 232 25.73 -0.03 7.85
CA GLY A 232 24.46 -0.48 7.27
C GLY A 232 24.54 -1.95 6.84
N GLY A 233 23.40 -2.58 6.73
CA GLY A 233 23.28 -3.98 6.36
C GLY A 233 22.51 -4.82 7.37
N GLU A 234 22.62 -6.14 7.27
CA GLU A 234 21.92 -7.09 8.13
C GLU A 234 22.67 -7.28 9.46
N ALA A 235 21.97 -7.73 10.49
CA ALA A 235 22.60 -8.06 11.77
C ALA A 235 23.26 -9.44 11.69
N VAL A 236 24.43 -9.61 12.35
CA VAL A 236 25.08 -10.92 12.57
C VAL A 236 24.99 -11.22 14.08
N GLY A 237 24.15 -12.16 14.45
CA GLY A 237 23.86 -12.41 15.87
C GLY A 237 23.35 -11.15 16.57
N VAL A 238 24.11 -10.64 17.57
CA VAL A 238 23.80 -9.40 18.27
C VAL A 238 24.56 -8.19 17.72
N ALA A 239 25.45 -8.37 16.75
CA ALA A 239 26.17 -7.31 16.08
C ALA A 239 25.25 -6.61 15.06
N LEU A 240 24.97 -5.34 15.29
CA LEU A 240 24.10 -4.54 14.41
C LEU A 240 24.95 -3.57 13.58
N ALA A 241 24.69 -3.50 12.27
CA ALA A 241 25.32 -2.58 11.34
C ALA A 241 24.53 -1.25 11.28
N THR A 242 24.93 -0.26 12.05
CA THR A 242 24.27 1.05 12.09
C THR A 242 25.31 2.18 12.19
N PRO A 243 24.99 3.41 11.72
CA PRO A 243 25.95 4.54 11.73
C PRO A 243 26.51 4.87 13.12
N ASP A 244 25.69 4.80 14.17
CA ASP A 244 26.13 5.06 15.55
C ASP A 244 27.11 3.99 16.02
N ARG A 245 26.88 2.72 15.69
CA ARG A 245 27.77 1.60 16.08
C ARG A 245 29.07 1.63 15.32
N GLN A 246 29.07 1.94 14.03
CA GLN A 246 30.28 2.17 13.28
C GLN A 246 31.11 3.30 13.92
N ALA A 247 30.50 4.45 14.19
CA ALA A 247 31.17 5.59 14.80
C ALA A 247 31.73 5.25 16.19
N ARG A 248 30.96 4.53 17.03
CA ARG A 248 31.41 4.08 18.36
C ARG A 248 32.62 3.18 18.26
N PHE A 249 32.57 2.14 17.42
CA PHE A 249 33.66 1.20 17.23
C PHE A 249 34.94 1.89 16.73
N LEU A 250 34.82 2.67 15.65
CA LEU A 250 35.99 3.31 15.03
C LEU A 250 36.61 4.38 15.96
N ARG A 251 35.77 5.18 16.61
CA ARG A 251 36.28 6.20 17.56
C ARG A 251 36.94 5.53 18.79
N GLU A 252 36.35 4.50 19.35
CA GLU A 252 36.92 3.79 20.47
C GLU A 252 38.25 3.14 20.07
N PHE A 253 38.31 2.44 18.92
CA PHE A 253 39.54 1.84 18.41
C PHE A 253 40.66 2.90 18.18
N LEU A 254 40.30 3.98 17.49
CA LEU A 254 41.27 5.09 17.26
C LEU A 254 41.76 5.75 18.55
N ALA A 255 40.90 5.97 19.54
CA ALA A 255 41.27 6.53 20.81
C ALA A 255 42.23 5.60 21.60
N ARG A 256 41.96 4.28 21.62
CA ARG A 256 42.76 3.30 22.33
C ARG A 256 44.10 2.99 21.66
N THR A 257 44.19 3.22 20.35
CA THR A 257 45.45 2.98 19.61
C THR A 257 46.27 4.25 19.36
N ALA A 258 45.72 5.41 19.74
CA ALA A 258 46.43 6.65 19.62
C ALA A 258 47.76 6.64 20.39
N GLY A 259 48.85 6.91 19.70
CA GLY A 259 50.21 6.89 20.30
C GLY A 259 50.79 5.50 20.59
N SER A 260 50.12 4.42 20.18
CA SER A 260 50.68 3.07 20.24
C SER A 260 51.47 2.75 18.98
N ASP A 261 52.38 1.74 19.06
CA ASP A 261 53.09 1.20 17.90
C ASP A 261 52.27 0.21 17.06
N LEU A 262 50.95 0.18 17.24
CA LEU A 262 50.05 -0.74 16.53
C LEU A 262 49.99 -0.35 15.06
N ASP A 263 50.32 -1.25 14.18
CA ASP A 263 50.27 -1.09 12.73
C ASP A 263 48.99 -1.72 12.20
N TYR A 264 48.11 -0.89 11.67
CA TYR A 264 46.76 -1.32 11.23
C TYR A 264 46.23 -0.55 10.02
N TYR A 265 45.27 -1.16 9.34
CA TYR A 265 44.45 -0.56 8.29
C TYR A 265 42.98 -0.67 8.64
N LEU A 266 42.28 0.47 8.72
CA LEU A 266 40.84 0.43 8.90
C LEU A 266 40.15 -0.03 7.61
N MET A 267 39.20 -0.93 7.73
CA MET A 267 38.32 -1.33 6.67
C MET A 267 37.03 -0.50 6.73
N GLU A 268 36.76 0.41 5.80
CA GLU A 268 37.61 0.84 4.69
C GLU A 268 37.54 2.38 4.53
N ALA A 269 38.33 2.96 3.64
CA ALA A 269 38.35 4.41 3.43
C ALA A 269 36.97 4.92 2.96
N VAL A 270 36.44 4.35 1.89
CA VAL A 270 35.21 4.81 1.23
C VAL A 270 34.27 3.62 1.02
N ASP A 271 32.98 3.83 1.24
CA ASP A 271 31.96 2.83 0.97
C ASP A 271 32.03 2.30 -0.47
N GLN A 272 31.90 0.97 -0.60
CA GLN A 272 32.03 0.24 -1.87
C GLN A 272 30.71 -0.41 -2.27
N PRO A 273 29.78 0.30 -2.95
CA PRO A 273 28.45 -0.21 -3.27
C PRO A 273 28.43 -1.52 -4.06
N TRP A 274 29.46 -1.77 -4.89
CA TRP A 274 29.61 -3.00 -5.68
C TRP A 274 29.79 -4.27 -4.82
N LYS A 275 30.39 -4.14 -3.61
CA LYS A 275 30.57 -5.26 -2.68
C LYS A 275 29.25 -5.84 -2.18
N ARG A 276 28.14 -5.09 -2.31
CA ARG A 276 26.80 -5.61 -2.02
C ARG A 276 26.47 -6.90 -2.81
N ALA A 277 27.05 -7.05 -4.01
CA ALA A 277 26.82 -8.23 -4.84
C ALA A 277 27.59 -9.48 -4.37
N THR A 278 28.68 -9.31 -3.63
CA THR A 278 29.59 -10.38 -3.18
C THR A 278 29.48 -10.67 -1.69
N GLU A 279 29.22 -9.65 -0.88
CA GLU A 279 29.24 -9.70 0.59
C GLU A 279 27.87 -9.40 1.20
N GLY A 280 26.81 -9.28 0.39
CA GLY A 280 25.46 -8.88 0.84
C GLY A 280 25.35 -7.37 1.13
N PRO A 281 24.22 -6.93 1.71
CA PRO A 281 23.96 -5.51 1.97
C PRO A 281 25.08 -4.81 2.77
N VAL A 282 25.69 -5.53 3.70
CA VAL A 282 26.73 -5.02 4.60
C VAL A 282 28.02 -4.64 3.88
N GLY A 283 28.39 -5.37 2.80
CA GLY A 283 29.62 -5.13 2.07
C GLY A 283 29.76 -3.73 1.50
N ALA A 284 28.63 -3.04 1.29
CA ALA A 284 28.61 -1.67 0.76
C ALA A 284 28.93 -0.57 1.80
N HIS A 285 28.98 -0.86 3.11
CA HIS A 285 28.85 0.12 4.18
C HIS A 285 30.03 0.16 5.19
N TRP A 286 31.22 -0.30 4.81
CA TRP A 286 32.39 -0.34 5.68
C TRP A 286 33.18 0.96 5.75
N GLY A 287 33.00 1.87 4.78
CA GLY A 287 33.82 3.09 4.65
C GLY A 287 33.70 4.06 5.83
N MET A 288 34.77 4.79 6.12
CA MET A 288 34.75 5.99 6.96
C MET A 288 34.02 7.14 6.24
N PHE A 289 34.14 7.17 4.92
CA PHE A 289 33.41 8.07 4.03
C PHE A 289 32.33 7.30 3.27
N ASP A 290 31.24 7.95 2.95
CA ASP A 290 30.21 7.40 2.09
C ASP A 290 30.70 7.35 0.61
N ALA A 291 29.92 6.70 -0.26
CA ALA A 291 30.27 6.60 -1.67
C ALA A 291 30.27 7.96 -2.43
N ALA A 292 29.74 9.02 -1.82
CA ALA A 292 29.84 10.40 -2.30
C ALA A 292 31.00 11.16 -1.67
N ARG A 293 31.86 10.48 -0.89
CA ARG A 293 33.02 11.01 -0.17
C ARG A 293 32.67 11.94 0.99
N GLY A 294 31.43 11.90 1.47
CA GLY A 294 31.01 12.56 2.70
C GLY A 294 31.46 11.80 3.95
N ALA A 295 31.97 12.49 4.96
CA ALA A 295 32.31 11.86 6.25
C ALA A 295 31.06 11.34 6.95
N LYS A 296 31.05 10.07 7.39
CA LYS A 296 29.86 9.43 7.97
C LYS A 296 29.63 9.76 9.45
N PHE A 297 30.65 10.21 10.14
CA PHE A 297 30.56 10.61 11.55
C PHE A 297 31.58 11.70 11.90
N ALA A 298 31.29 12.46 12.96
CA ALA A 298 32.18 13.47 13.50
C ALA A 298 33.20 12.86 14.47
N PRO A 299 34.37 13.50 14.70
CA PRO A 299 35.39 13.03 15.63
C PRO A 299 35.00 13.11 17.10
N SER A 300 34.00 13.95 17.42
CA SER A 300 33.59 14.24 18.79
C SER A 300 32.06 14.40 18.90
N GLY A 301 31.57 14.35 20.13
CA GLY A 301 30.16 14.52 20.46
C GLY A 301 29.31 13.28 20.25
N PRO A 302 27.99 13.36 20.48
CA PRO A 302 27.07 12.22 20.41
C PRO A 302 26.90 11.73 18.98
N VAL A 303 26.69 10.43 18.84
CA VAL A 303 26.36 9.75 17.57
C VAL A 303 24.91 9.29 17.54
N TYR A 304 24.35 9.11 16.35
CA TYR A 304 22.94 8.76 16.16
C TYR A 304 22.79 7.60 15.19
N GLU A 305 21.84 6.71 15.48
CA GLU A 305 21.48 5.63 14.57
C GLU A 305 21.05 6.16 13.19
N ARG A 306 20.33 7.31 13.20
CA ARG A 306 19.95 8.03 11.98
C ARG A 306 20.57 9.43 11.99
N PRO A 307 21.73 9.66 11.39
CA PRO A 307 22.44 10.93 11.47
C PRO A 307 21.62 12.14 11.01
N TYR A 308 20.79 11.98 9.99
CA TYR A 308 19.94 13.02 9.39
C TYR A 308 18.54 13.14 10.02
N TRP A 309 18.28 12.50 11.17
CA TRP A 309 16.94 12.48 11.78
C TRP A 309 16.34 13.88 12.00
N ARG A 310 17.15 14.89 12.31
CA ARG A 310 16.67 16.28 12.55
C ARG A 310 16.09 16.90 11.28
N THR A 311 16.76 16.71 10.15
CA THR A 311 16.28 17.18 8.83
C THR A 311 15.01 16.44 8.43
N HIS A 312 14.98 15.11 8.62
CA HIS A 312 13.80 14.29 8.34
C HIS A 312 12.62 14.67 9.24
N ALA A 313 12.84 14.88 10.54
CA ALA A 313 11.83 15.33 11.49
C ALA A 313 11.29 16.72 11.13
N ALA A 314 12.16 17.66 10.77
CA ALA A 314 11.77 19.00 10.36
C ALA A 314 10.93 18.98 9.07
N LEU A 315 11.34 18.20 8.08
CA LEU A 315 10.60 18.03 6.83
C LEU A 315 9.23 17.38 7.06
N ALA A 316 9.18 16.30 7.84
CA ALA A 316 7.93 15.63 8.20
C ALA A 316 7.01 16.57 9.00
N ALA A 317 7.54 17.29 9.97
CA ALA A 317 6.79 18.27 10.74
C ALA A 317 6.25 19.40 9.87
N ALA A 318 7.04 19.93 8.94
CA ALA A 318 6.62 21.00 8.04
C ALA A 318 5.53 20.54 7.05
N LEU A 319 5.68 19.37 6.44
CA LEU A 319 4.68 18.80 5.53
C LEU A 319 3.37 18.53 6.26
N GLY A 320 3.43 17.86 7.40
CA GLY A 320 2.25 17.56 8.20
C GLY A 320 1.60 18.84 8.79
N PHE A 321 2.40 19.84 9.18
CA PHE A 321 1.91 21.16 9.59
C PHE A 321 1.11 21.81 8.45
N GLY A 322 1.67 21.86 7.23
CA GLY A 322 1.01 22.45 6.07
C GLY A 322 -0.34 21.82 5.80
N LEU A 323 -0.41 20.48 5.79
CA LEU A 323 -1.66 19.72 5.60
C LEU A 323 -2.67 20.00 6.72
N ALA A 324 -2.24 19.92 7.98
CA ALA A 324 -3.09 20.15 9.15
C ALA A 324 -3.61 21.59 9.22
N PHE A 325 -2.76 22.57 8.92
CA PHE A 325 -3.14 23.99 8.93
C PHE A 325 -4.13 24.31 7.81
N ALA A 326 -3.86 23.87 6.57
CA ALA A 326 -4.77 24.05 5.44
C ALA A 326 -6.13 23.41 5.71
N PHE A 327 -6.14 22.18 6.27
CA PHE A 327 -7.35 21.49 6.67
C PHE A 327 -8.09 22.27 7.78
N GLY A 328 -7.36 22.70 8.81
CA GLY A 328 -7.91 23.46 9.94
C GLY A 328 -8.55 24.79 9.53
N LEU A 329 -7.97 25.48 8.54
CA LEU A 329 -8.54 26.70 7.94
C LEU A 329 -9.80 26.37 7.13
N ARG A 330 -9.74 25.35 6.27
CA ARG A 330 -10.84 24.98 5.38
C ARG A 330 -12.05 24.45 6.13
N PHE A 331 -11.81 23.72 7.23
CA PHE A 331 -12.83 23.09 8.07
C PHE A 331 -12.87 23.68 9.50
N ALA A 332 -12.70 24.99 9.61
CA ALA A 332 -12.62 25.73 10.88
C ALA A 332 -13.81 25.50 11.82
N ARG A 333 -14.95 25.11 11.28
CA ARG A 333 -16.18 24.88 12.06
C ARG A 333 -16.35 23.41 12.50
N MET A 334 -15.45 22.50 12.04
CA MET A 334 -15.42 21.12 12.53
C MET A 334 -15.03 21.10 14.00
N ARG A 335 -15.50 20.09 14.75
CA ARG A 335 -15.12 19.93 16.16
C ARG A 335 -13.61 19.86 16.34
N LEU A 336 -13.12 20.40 17.46
CA LEU A 336 -11.69 20.45 17.77
C LEU A 336 -11.05 19.06 17.71
N ALA A 337 -11.70 18.06 18.33
CA ALA A 337 -11.21 16.67 18.32
C ALA A 337 -11.05 16.11 16.91
N GLY A 338 -11.98 16.40 15.99
CA GLY A 338 -11.89 15.99 14.58
C GLY A 338 -10.70 16.63 13.87
N ARG A 339 -10.47 17.94 14.09
CA ARG A 339 -9.30 18.64 13.52
C ARG A 339 -7.98 18.10 14.05
N VAL A 340 -7.93 17.78 15.35
CA VAL A 340 -6.73 17.14 15.96
C VAL A 340 -6.50 15.74 15.38
N ALA A 341 -7.58 14.92 15.26
CA ALA A 341 -7.46 13.57 14.68
C ALA A 341 -6.92 13.60 13.24
N PHE A 342 -7.42 14.53 12.41
CA PHE A 342 -6.88 14.69 11.05
C PHE A 342 -5.42 15.18 11.06
N ALA A 343 -5.07 16.12 11.94
CA ALA A 343 -3.71 16.63 12.06
C ALA A 343 -2.72 15.51 12.45
N LEU A 344 -3.10 14.62 13.37
CA LEU A 344 -2.30 13.44 13.74
C LEU A 344 -2.11 12.48 12.55
N ALA A 345 -3.18 12.21 11.81
CA ALA A 345 -3.10 11.37 10.61
C ALA A 345 -2.20 12.00 9.53
N ALA A 346 -2.30 13.32 9.31
CA ALA A 346 -1.46 14.05 8.37
C ALA A 346 0.02 13.99 8.76
N GLN A 347 0.35 14.13 10.04
CA GLN A 347 1.72 14.00 10.54
C GLN A 347 2.25 12.58 10.41
N LEU A 348 1.43 11.57 10.68
CA LEU A 348 1.81 10.17 10.48
C LEU A 348 2.15 9.90 9.00
N VAL A 349 1.26 10.31 8.09
CA VAL A 349 1.48 10.15 6.64
C VAL A 349 2.73 10.90 6.18
N ALA A 350 2.94 12.14 6.67
CA ALA A 350 4.14 12.92 6.36
C ALA A 350 5.42 12.23 6.86
N SER A 351 5.43 11.74 8.10
CA SER A 351 6.59 11.02 8.66
C SER A 351 6.90 9.74 7.89
N LEU A 352 5.88 8.92 7.58
CA LEU A 352 6.07 7.72 6.77
C LEU A 352 6.58 8.05 5.37
N GLY A 353 6.04 9.10 4.75
CA GLY A 353 6.50 9.57 3.44
C GLY A 353 7.97 10.00 3.44
N VAL A 354 8.39 10.76 4.45
CA VAL A 354 9.79 11.20 4.59
C VAL A 354 10.72 10.00 4.82
N VAL A 355 10.36 9.06 5.70
CA VAL A 355 11.14 7.84 5.95
C VAL A 355 11.33 7.04 4.66
N LEU A 356 10.25 6.84 3.89
CA LEU A 356 10.29 6.07 2.65
C LEU A 356 11.10 6.73 1.54
N LEU A 357 10.94 8.04 1.37
CA LEU A 357 11.64 8.79 0.32
C LEU A 357 13.12 9.03 0.66
N SER A 358 13.50 8.99 1.95
CA SER A 358 14.90 9.14 2.36
C SER A 358 15.68 7.82 2.32
N ALA A 359 15.02 6.66 2.35
CA ALA A 359 15.68 5.36 2.33
C ALA A 359 16.63 5.16 1.14
N PRO A 360 16.23 5.48 -0.12
CA PRO A 360 17.10 5.34 -1.27
C PRO A 360 18.34 6.23 -1.26
N LEU A 361 18.34 7.27 -0.43
CA LEU A 361 19.46 8.19 -0.29
C LEU A 361 20.53 7.65 0.67
N VAL A 362 20.15 6.79 1.60
CA VAL A 362 21.03 6.18 2.62
C VAL A 362 21.52 4.81 2.18
N ASP A 363 20.69 4.02 1.51
CA ASP A 363 21.02 2.68 1.05
C ASP A 363 21.49 2.69 -0.43
N TYR A 364 22.54 1.90 -0.72
CA TYR A 364 23.02 1.69 -2.08
C TYR A 364 22.15 0.66 -2.79
N LEU A 365 21.10 1.12 -3.48
CA LEU A 365 20.10 0.27 -4.11
C LEU A 365 20.65 -0.48 -5.33
N ARG A 366 20.25 -1.75 -5.47
CA ARG A 366 20.43 -2.52 -6.71
C ARG A 366 19.42 -2.06 -7.78
N ALA A 367 19.66 -2.45 -9.02
CA ALA A 367 18.71 -2.21 -10.12
C ALA A 367 17.34 -2.84 -9.81
N ALA A 368 17.31 -4.03 -9.18
CA ALA A 368 16.09 -4.71 -8.74
C ALA A 368 15.34 -3.90 -7.66
N ASP A 369 16.06 -3.35 -6.68
CA ASP A 369 15.48 -2.51 -5.63
C ASP A 369 14.91 -1.20 -6.22
N SER A 370 15.59 -0.61 -7.21
CA SER A 370 15.13 0.58 -7.93
C SER A 370 13.87 0.30 -8.75
N LEU A 371 13.79 -0.85 -9.41
CA LEU A 371 12.60 -1.30 -10.12
C LEU A 371 11.42 -1.49 -9.16
N MET A 372 11.69 -2.08 -7.98
CA MET A 372 10.68 -2.24 -6.94
C MET A 372 10.16 -0.89 -6.42
N LEU A 373 11.02 0.11 -6.24
CA LEU A 373 10.62 1.47 -5.85
C LEU A 373 9.70 2.13 -6.88
N LEU A 374 9.96 1.95 -8.17
CA LEU A 374 9.12 2.47 -9.25
C LEU A 374 7.66 2.01 -9.13
N TRP A 375 7.46 0.78 -8.67
CA TRP A 375 6.13 0.20 -8.43
C TRP A 375 5.53 0.64 -7.09
N LEU A 376 6.37 0.70 -6.07
CA LEU A 376 5.93 0.89 -4.69
C LEU A 376 5.57 2.36 -4.39
N VAL A 377 6.34 3.32 -4.91
CA VAL A 377 6.10 4.75 -4.65
C VAL A 377 4.70 5.22 -5.09
N PRO A 378 4.19 4.92 -6.30
CA PRO A 378 2.82 5.24 -6.66
C PRO A 378 1.77 4.54 -5.78
N GLY A 379 2.04 3.29 -5.38
CA GLY A 379 1.18 2.55 -4.46
C GLY A 379 1.10 3.19 -3.09
N LEU A 380 2.22 3.61 -2.54
CA LEU A 380 2.30 4.32 -1.25
C LEU A 380 1.62 5.70 -1.32
N ALA A 381 1.77 6.42 -2.43
CA ALA A 381 1.07 7.68 -2.64
C ALA A 381 -0.46 7.48 -2.65
N LEU A 382 -0.95 6.44 -3.33
CA LEU A 382 -2.37 6.09 -3.32
C LEU A 382 -2.83 5.67 -1.91
N MET A 383 -2.04 4.87 -1.19
CA MET A 383 -2.34 4.51 0.20
C MET A 383 -2.40 5.74 1.11
N ALA A 384 -1.47 6.68 0.98
CA ALA A 384 -1.49 7.94 1.73
C ALA A 384 -2.77 8.75 1.43
N ALA A 385 -3.18 8.84 0.17
CA ALA A 385 -4.41 9.49 -0.23
C ALA A 385 -5.65 8.81 0.37
N ILE A 386 -5.70 7.47 0.40
CA ILE A 386 -6.78 6.70 1.03
C ILE A 386 -6.81 6.97 2.54
N LEU A 387 -5.65 6.94 3.22
CA LEU A 387 -5.57 7.20 4.66
C LEU A 387 -6.06 8.61 5.02
N LEU A 388 -5.64 9.62 4.26
CA LEU A 388 -6.07 11.00 4.49
C LEU A 388 -7.56 11.18 4.21
N ALA A 389 -8.10 10.52 3.19
CA ALA A 389 -9.54 10.55 2.90
C ALA A 389 -10.35 9.88 4.02
N GLN A 390 -9.91 8.73 4.52
CA GLN A 390 -10.55 8.04 5.66
C GLN A 390 -10.42 8.83 6.96
N ALA A 391 -9.25 9.45 7.20
CA ALA A 391 -9.05 10.32 8.36
C ALA A 391 -9.98 11.54 8.31
N PHE A 392 -10.23 12.10 7.12
CA PHE A 392 -11.20 13.19 6.95
C PHE A 392 -12.63 12.73 7.22
N GLU A 393 -13.06 11.61 6.67
CA GLU A 393 -14.38 11.02 6.93
C GLU A 393 -14.56 10.75 8.42
N PHE A 394 -13.57 10.13 9.07
CA PHE A 394 -13.55 9.89 10.51
C PHE A 394 -13.62 11.19 11.32
N ALA A 395 -12.79 12.17 11.00
CA ALA A 395 -12.74 13.47 11.67
C ALA A 395 -14.07 14.21 11.62
N GLU A 396 -14.84 14.05 10.55
CA GLU A 396 -16.14 14.72 10.39
C GLU A 396 -17.28 13.95 11.05
N LEU A 397 -17.29 12.62 10.97
CA LEU A 397 -18.46 11.81 11.34
C LEU A 397 -18.41 11.21 12.74
N PHE A 398 -17.23 11.00 13.30
CA PHE A 398 -17.13 10.33 14.61
C PHE A 398 -17.72 11.13 15.76
N TRP A 399 -17.59 12.45 15.72
CA TRP A 399 -18.12 13.36 16.75
C TRP A 399 -19.44 14.01 16.32
N ASP A 400 -20.45 13.97 17.18
CA ASP A 400 -21.76 14.57 16.91
C ASP A 400 -21.66 16.10 16.73
N GLY A 401 -22.58 16.65 15.91
CA GLY A 401 -22.71 18.11 15.69
C GLY A 401 -21.69 18.70 14.70
N SER A 402 -20.95 17.85 13.95
CA SER A 402 -20.10 18.32 12.86
C SER A 402 -20.86 18.56 11.55
N LEU A 403 -21.93 17.81 11.33
CA LEU A 403 -22.79 17.90 10.13
C LEU A 403 -23.80 19.05 10.26
N ARG A 404 -24.05 19.74 9.15
CA ARG A 404 -24.97 20.92 9.08
C ARG A 404 -26.18 20.67 8.22
N ARG A 405 -26.01 19.91 7.12
CA ARG A 405 -27.12 19.62 6.24
C ARG A 405 -28.04 18.59 6.92
N ARG A 406 -29.33 18.95 6.98
CA ARG A 406 -30.35 18.08 7.58
C ARG A 406 -30.70 16.97 6.62
N THR A 407 -30.81 15.77 7.14
CA THR A 407 -31.19 14.54 6.41
C THR A 407 -32.60 14.07 6.78
N ALA A 408 -33.37 14.87 7.55
CA ALA A 408 -34.71 14.53 7.97
C ALA A 408 -35.72 14.67 6.82
N ALA A 409 -36.77 13.90 6.88
CA ALA A 409 -37.94 14.06 6.05
C ALA A 409 -38.51 15.51 6.12
N ARG A 410 -39.03 15.99 5.02
CA ARG A 410 -39.61 17.32 4.89
C ARG A 410 -40.88 17.25 4.03
N PRO A 411 -42.07 17.25 4.62
CA PRO A 411 -43.31 17.28 3.87
C PRO A 411 -43.51 18.65 3.18
N LEU A 412 -44.44 18.72 2.23
CA LEU A 412 -44.84 19.96 1.63
C LEU A 412 -45.42 20.91 2.70
N PRO A 413 -45.18 22.24 2.58
CA PRO A 413 -45.83 23.21 3.42
C PRO A 413 -47.35 23.15 3.23
N GLU A 414 -48.11 23.48 4.30
CA GLU A 414 -49.58 23.61 4.23
C GLU A 414 -50.00 24.62 3.15
N GLY A 415 -51.01 24.27 2.39
CA GLY A 415 -51.53 25.12 1.30
C GLY A 415 -50.79 24.99 -0.04
N VAL A 416 -49.71 24.25 -0.12
CA VAL A 416 -49.04 23.95 -1.40
C VAL A 416 -49.66 22.72 -2.04
N ALA A 417 -50.21 22.89 -3.25
CA ALA A 417 -50.81 21.79 -4.00
C ALA A 417 -49.75 20.73 -4.39
N PRO A 418 -49.97 19.44 -4.09
CA PRO A 418 -49.11 18.39 -4.52
C PRO A 418 -49.01 18.31 -6.05
N PRO A 419 -47.78 18.31 -6.64
CA PRO A 419 -47.63 18.23 -8.09
C PRO A 419 -47.88 16.78 -8.59
N CYS A 420 -48.12 16.65 -9.89
CA CYS A 420 -48.17 15.34 -10.56
C CYS A 420 -46.79 14.68 -10.55
N VAL A 421 -46.74 13.38 -10.24
CA VAL A 421 -45.52 12.56 -10.16
C VAL A 421 -45.64 11.38 -11.11
N SER A 422 -44.62 11.13 -11.93
CA SER A 422 -44.51 9.91 -12.75
C SER A 422 -43.55 8.93 -12.11
N ILE A 423 -44.02 7.72 -11.80
CA ILE A 423 -43.17 6.66 -11.18
C ILE A 423 -42.78 5.67 -12.23
N HIS A 424 -41.46 5.52 -12.45
CA HIS A 424 -40.87 4.60 -13.43
C HIS A 424 -40.40 3.31 -12.73
N LEU A 425 -40.97 2.18 -13.13
CA LEU A 425 -40.64 0.85 -12.65
C LEU A 425 -40.09 0.05 -13.83
N ALA A 426 -38.76 -0.03 -13.94
CA ALA A 426 -38.09 -0.84 -14.94
C ALA A 426 -37.85 -2.26 -14.40
N CYS A 427 -38.30 -3.29 -15.14
CA CYS A 427 -38.08 -4.69 -14.81
C CYS A 427 -37.51 -5.48 -16.00
N CYS A 428 -36.80 -6.56 -15.71
CA CYS A 428 -36.18 -7.40 -16.72
C CYS A 428 -35.98 -8.84 -16.18
N ASN A 429 -36.76 -9.75 -16.64
CA ASN A 429 -36.68 -11.18 -16.28
C ASN A 429 -36.81 -11.46 -14.75
N GLU A 430 -37.50 -10.59 -14.03
CA GLU A 430 -37.77 -10.69 -12.59
C GLU A 430 -38.90 -11.71 -12.31
N PRO A 431 -38.94 -12.30 -11.10
CA PRO A 431 -40.10 -13.12 -10.68
C PRO A 431 -41.38 -12.26 -10.68
N PRO A 432 -42.48 -12.75 -11.24
CA PRO A 432 -43.74 -11.97 -11.32
C PRO A 432 -44.25 -11.49 -9.97
N GLU A 433 -44.18 -12.35 -8.94
CA GLU A 433 -44.66 -12.08 -7.59
C GLU A 433 -43.94 -10.88 -6.97
N MET A 434 -42.64 -10.75 -7.29
CA MET A 434 -41.81 -9.66 -6.83
C MET A 434 -42.24 -8.30 -7.46
N VAL A 435 -42.43 -8.28 -8.77
CA VAL A 435 -42.87 -7.11 -9.52
C VAL A 435 -44.27 -6.70 -9.11
N ILE A 436 -45.19 -7.65 -8.94
CA ILE A 436 -46.54 -7.43 -8.47
C ILE A 436 -46.55 -6.78 -7.09
N ALA A 437 -45.79 -7.33 -6.14
CA ALA A 437 -45.68 -6.72 -4.80
C ALA A 437 -45.16 -5.28 -4.82
N THR A 438 -44.24 -4.97 -5.74
CA THR A 438 -43.78 -3.59 -5.94
C THR A 438 -44.90 -2.71 -6.49
N ILE A 439 -45.63 -3.17 -7.51
CA ILE A 439 -46.78 -2.46 -8.10
C ILE A 439 -47.86 -2.17 -7.03
N ASP A 440 -48.21 -3.18 -6.22
CA ASP A 440 -49.22 -3.07 -5.18
C ASP A 440 -48.83 -2.03 -4.11
N SER A 441 -47.53 -2.02 -3.74
CA SER A 441 -47.00 -1.01 -2.81
C SER A 441 -47.04 0.43 -3.39
N LEU A 442 -46.76 0.57 -4.68
CA LEU A 442 -46.85 1.86 -5.38
C LEU A 442 -48.32 2.35 -5.51
N LEU A 443 -49.27 1.41 -5.72
CA LEU A 443 -50.68 1.75 -5.76
C LEU A 443 -51.23 2.20 -4.40
N ALA A 444 -50.57 1.84 -3.31
CA ALA A 444 -50.93 2.24 -1.94
C ALA A 444 -50.33 3.59 -1.50
N LEU A 445 -49.62 4.31 -2.40
CA LEU A 445 -49.01 5.59 -2.07
C LEU A 445 -50.09 6.64 -1.70
N ASP A 446 -49.86 7.33 -0.62
CA ASP A 446 -50.67 8.48 -0.16
C ASP A 446 -50.23 9.77 -0.90
N TRP A 447 -50.65 9.86 -2.18
CA TRP A 447 -50.39 11.00 -3.05
C TRP A 447 -51.57 11.21 -4.01
N PRO A 448 -52.08 12.46 -4.21
CA PRO A 448 -53.33 12.68 -4.93
C PRO A 448 -53.21 12.52 -6.46
N ASP A 449 -52.08 12.90 -7.07
CA ASP A 449 -51.94 12.90 -8.54
C ASP A 449 -50.60 12.28 -8.96
N PHE A 450 -50.65 11.05 -9.43
CA PHE A 450 -49.47 10.34 -9.94
C PHE A 450 -49.83 9.29 -10.96
N GLU A 451 -48.81 8.84 -11.72
CA GLU A 451 -48.89 7.70 -12.64
C GLU A 451 -47.80 6.69 -12.33
N ILE A 452 -48.01 5.44 -12.73
CA ILE A 452 -47.05 4.36 -12.66
C ILE A 452 -46.81 3.80 -14.06
N LEU A 453 -45.56 3.87 -14.54
CA LEU A 453 -45.11 3.31 -15.80
C LEU A 453 -44.28 2.06 -15.53
N VAL A 454 -44.85 0.89 -15.79
CA VAL A 454 -44.17 -0.42 -15.65
C VAL A 454 -43.59 -0.79 -17.00
N VAL A 455 -42.27 -0.83 -17.11
CA VAL A 455 -41.55 -1.13 -18.36
C VAL A 455 -40.75 -2.39 -18.20
N ASP A 456 -41.28 -3.47 -18.77
CA ASP A 456 -40.57 -4.74 -18.85
C ASP A 456 -39.74 -4.78 -20.14
N ASN A 457 -38.41 -4.82 -20.02
CA ASN A 457 -37.55 -4.80 -21.17
C ASN A 457 -36.68 -6.08 -21.26
N ASN A 458 -36.58 -6.60 -22.48
CA ASN A 458 -35.76 -7.75 -22.84
C ASN A 458 -36.09 -9.06 -22.10
N THR A 459 -37.28 -9.21 -21.50
CA THR A 459 -37.76 -10.47 -20.92
C THR A 459 -38.29 -11.38 -22.01
N ARG A 460 -37.61 -12.46 -22.31
CA ARG A 460 -38.00 -13.43 -23.34
C ARG A 460 -39.05 -14.45 -22.85
N ASP A 461 -39.01 -14.79 -21.58
CA ASP A 461 -39.90 -15.78 -20.95
C ASP A 461 -41.27 -15.16 -20.64
N ALA A 462 -42.28 -15.60 -21.40
CA ALA A 462 -43.67 -15.14 -21.22
C ALA A 462 -44.24 -15.47 -19.82
N ALA A 463 -43.72 -16.52 -19.15
CA ALA A 463 -44.13 -16.83 -17.79
C ALA A 463 -43.63 -15.78 -16.75
N ARG A 464 -42.76 -14.89 -17.15
CA ARG A 464 -42.25 -13.80 -16.30
C ARG A 464 -43.05 -12.49 -16.43
N TRP A 465 -43.35 -12.05 -17.66
CA TRP A 465 -43.99 -10.77 -17.88
C TRP A 465 -45.52 -10.81 -18.01
N ARG A 466 -46.08 -11.93 -18.60
CA ARG A 466 -47.55 -12.03 -18.75
C ARG A 466 -48.34 -11.99 -17.43
N PRO A 467 -47.92 -12.65 -16.35
CA PRO A 467 -48.61 -12.51 -15.06
C PRO A 467 -48.63 -11.07 -14.53
N VAL A 468 -47.53 -10.31 -14.75
CA VAL A 468 -47.46 -8.89 -14.38
C VAL A 468 -48.43 -8.07 -15.21
N GLN A 469 -48.50 -8.29 -16.53
CA GLN A 469 -49.48 -7.64 -17.42
C GLN A 469 -50.90 -7.97 -16.99
N ALA A 470 -51.19 -9.24 -16.76
CA ALA A 470 -52.52 -9.68 -16.34
C ALA A 470 -52.95 -9.07 -15.00
N HIS A 471 -52.02 -8.89 -14.06
CA HIS A 471 -52.26 -8.20 -12.81
C HIS A 471 -52.62 -6.73 -13.04
N VAL A 472 -51.88 -5.99 -13.85
CA VAL A 472 -52.15 -4.59 -14.21
C VAL A 472 -53.55 -4.47 -14.86
N GLU A 473 -53.88 -5.34 -15.84
CA GLU A 473 -55.18 -5.39 -16.47
C GLU A 473 -56.32 -5.67 -15.47
N SER A 474 -56.09 -6.59 -14.54
CA SER A 474 -57.06 -6.96 -13.49
C SER A 474 -57.34 -5.78 -12.56
N VAL A 475 -56.31 -5.02 -12.14
CA VAL A 475 -56.44 -3.83 -11.31
C VAL A 475 -57.25 -2.75 -12.03
N LEU A 476 -56.95 -2.49 -13.31
CA LEU A 476 -57.70 -1.51 -14.14
C LEU A 476 -59.15 -1.92 -14.33
N ALA A 477 -59.43 -3.22 -14.62
CA ALA A 477 -60.79 -3.72 -14.77
C ALA A 477 -61.58 -3.68 -13.45
N ALA A 478 -60.93 -3.96 -12.30
CA ALA A 478 -61.56 -3.84 -10.98
C ALA A 478 -61.96 -2.38 -10.65
N ARG A 479 -61.11 -1.41 -10.97
CA ARG A 479 -61.38 0.03 -10.80
C ARG A 479 -62.57 0.46 -11.68
N ALA A 480 -62.52 0.08 -12.97
CA ALA A 480 -63.61 0.40 -13.90
C ALA A 480 -64.97 -0.13 -13.41
N ARG A 481 -65.01 -1.40 -12.93
CA ARG A 481 -66.23 -2.02 -12.37
C ARG A 481 -66.77 -1.29 -11.12
N ARG A 482 -65.88 -0.74 -10.31
CA ARG A 482 -66.23 -0.07 -9.05
C ARG A 482 -66.44 1.46 -9.19
N GLY A 483 -66.21 2.00 -10.39
CA GLY A 483 -66.27 3.43 -10.63
C GLY A 483 -65.28 4.26 -9.79
N VAL A 484 -64.20 3.64 -9.37
CA VAL A 484 -63.17 4.26 -8.52
C VAL A 484 -62.03 4.79 -9.37
N HIS A 485 -61.76 6.09 -9.21
CA HIS A 485 -60.60 6.75 -9.82
C HIS A 485 -59.36 6.45 -8.98
N GLY A 486 -58.23 6.19 -9.62
CA GLY A 486 -56.95 5.97 -9.01
C GLY A 486 -55.81 6.43 -9.93
N PRO A 487 -54.53 6.29 -9.53
CA PRO A 487 -53.40 6.68 -10.35
C PRO A 487 -53.43 5.97 -11.71
N ALA A 488 -52.94 6.65 -12.75
CA ALA A 488 -52.75 6.04 -14.07
C ALA A 488 -51.72 4.90 -13.96
N LEU A 489 -52.08 3.71 -14.49
CA LEU A 489 -51.21 2.53 -14.47
C LEU A 489 -51.06 2.02 -15.88
N ARG A 490 -49.85 1.99 -16.40
CA ARG A 490 -49.54 1.53 -17.75
C ARG A 490 -48.42 0.47 -17.73
N PHE A 491 -48.61 -0.60 -18.49
CA PHE A 491 -47.63 -1.68 -18.67
C PHE A 491 -47.13 -1.69 -20.11
N PHE A 492 -45.80 -1.75 -20.26
CA PHE A 492 -45.15 -1.86 -21.56
C PHE A 492 -44.22 -3.07 -21.57
N HIS A 493 -44.35 -3.94 -22.58
CA HIS A 493 -43.40 -5.02 -22.83
C HIS A 493 -42.53 -4.70 -24.04
N LEU A 494 -41.22 -4.60 -23.84
CA LEU A 494 -40.22 -4.28 -24.87
C LEU A 494 -39.31 -5.50 -25.11
N PRO A 495 -39.63 -6.39 -26.05
CA PRO A 495 -38.94 -7.70 -26.19
C PRO A 495 -37.48 -7.57 -26.65
N GLN A 496 -37.14 -6.50 -27.37
CA GLN A 496 -35.77 -6.20 -27.84
C GLN A 496 -35.55 -4.69 -27.81
N TRP A 497 -35.13 -4.19 -26.65
CA TRP A 497 -34.90 -2.76 -26.43
C TRP A 497 -33.45 -2.47 -26.07
N PRO A 498 -32.78 -1.50 -26.72
CA PRO A 498 -31.40 -1.14 -26.44
C PRO A 498 -31.24 -0.39 -25.12
N GLY A 499 -30.01 -0.38 -24.58
CA GLY A 499 -29.63 0.45 -23.42
C GLY A 499 -30.00 -0.11 -22.05
N TYR A 500 -30.45 -1.35 -21.96
CA TYR A 500 -30.78 -2.03 -20.69
C TYR A 500 -31.75 -1.21 -19.83
N LYS A 501 -31.44 -1.02 -18.51
CA LYS A 501 -32.28 -0.23 -17.59
C LYS A 501 -32.36 1.23 -18.01
N ALA A 502 -31.25 1.84 -18.43
CA ALA A 502 -31.24 3.23 -18.96
C ALA A 502 -32.20 3.38 -20.16
N GLY A 503 -32.20 2.43 -21.08
CA GLY A 503 -33.11 2.43 -22.22
C GLY A 503 -34.59 2.31 -21.83
N ALA A 504 -34.91 1.44 -20.86
CA ALA A 504 -36.27 1.31 -20.33
C ALA A 504 -36.74 2.59 -19.60
N LEU A 505 -35.87 3.20 -18.82
CA LEU A 505 -36.17 4.46 -18.12
C LEU A 505 -36.32 5.63 -19.09
N ASN A 506 -35.53 5.69 -20.17
CA ASN A 506 -35.71 6.71 -21.21
C ASN A 506 -37.02 6.49 -22.00
N PHE A 507 -37.38 5.25 -22.29
CA PHE A 507 -38.71 4.95 -22.86
C PHE A 507 -39.83 5.41 -21.93
N ALA A 508 -39.74 5.15 -20.61
CA ALA A 508 -40.70 5.64 -19.64
C ALA A 508 -40.74 7.19 -19.63
N LEU A 509 -39.59 7.88 -19.75
CA LEU A 509 -39.53 9.33 -19.77
C LEU A 509 -40.24 9.94 -20.99
N GLU A 510 -40.19 9.31 -22.16
CA GLU A 510 -40.89 9.68 -23.38
C GLU A 510 -42.43 9.55 -23.22
N HIS A 511 -42.86 8.58 -22.38
CA HIS A 511 -44.26 8.29 -22.13
C HIS A 511 -44.80 8.92 -20.85
N THR A 512 -43.97 9.72 -20.16
CA THR A 512 -44.35 10.45 -18.93
C THR A 512 -45.40 11.51 -19.20
N ASP A 513 -46.43 11.58 -18.34
CA ASP A 513 -47.45 12.62 -18.38
C ASP A 513 -46.78 14.01 -18.47
N ALA A 514 -47.23 14.84 -19.40
CA ALA A 514 -46.69 16.18 -19.61
C ALA A 514 -46.84 17.09 -18.35
N ARG A 515 -47.81 16.80 -17.49
CA ARG A 515 -48.04 17.49 -16.21
C ARG A 515 -47.07 17.08 -15.11
N ALA A 516 -46.37 15.93 -15.26
CA ALA A 516 -45.48 15.42 -14.23
C ALA A 516 -44.31 16.36 -13.99
N GLN A 517 -44.25 16.87 -12.76
CA GLN A 517 -43.18 17.76 -12.31
C GLN A 517 -42.00 16.95 -11.73
N TRP A 518 -42.26 15.77 -11.21
CA TRP A 518 -41.20 14.86 -10.66
C TRP A 518 -41.31 13.49 -11.27
N VAL A 519 -40.17 12.86 -11.43
CA VAL A 519 -40.02 11.48 -11.86
C VAL A 519 -39.46 10.66 -10.71
N GLY A 520 -40.16 9.64 -10.26
CA GLY A 520 -39.71 8.67 -9.26
C GLY A 520 -39.15 7.42 -9.93
N VAL A 521 -38.05 6.91 -9.43
CA VAL A 521 -37.45 5.64 -9.92
C VAL A 521 -37.45 4.62 -8.80
N VAL A 522 -38.00 3.43 -9.06
CA VAL A 522 -38.12 2.33 -8.13
C VAL A 522 -37.68 1.04 -8.81
N ASP A 523 -36.84 0.26 -8.15
CA ASP A 523 -36.44 -1.08 -8.64
C ASP A 523 -37.56 -2.11 -8.41
N ALA A 524 -37.60 -3.12 -9.26
CA ALA A 524 -38.66 -4.14 -9.32
C ALA A 524 -38.79 -5.05 -8.07
N ASP A 525 -37.90 -4.94 -7.11
CA ASP A 525 -37.91 -5.69 -5.86
C ASP A 525 -38.21 -4.84 -4.62
N TYR A 526 -38.61 -3.59 -4.78
CA TYR A 526 -38.88 -2.68 -3.68
C TYR A 526 -40.36 -2.72 -3.24
N VAL A 527 -40.54 -2.73 -1.93
CA VAL A 527 -41.84 -2.44 -1.29
C VAL A 527 -41.70 -1.05 -0.65
N VAL A 528 -42.50 -0.10 -1.15
CA VAL A 528 -42.43 1.32 -0.82
C VAL A 528 -43.44 1.63 0.28
N ARG A 529 -43.04 2.49 1.23
CA ARG A 529 -43.99 3.00 2.25
C ARG A 529 -45.01 3.95 1.63
N PRO A 530 -46.28 3.93 2.08
CA PRO A 530 -47.32 4.79 1.54
C PRO A 530 -46.99 6.28 1.63
N ASP A 531 -46.25 6.72 2.63
CA ASP A 531 -45.90 8.11 2.88
C ASP A 531 -44.65 8.60 2.16
N TRP A 532 -44.00 7.78 1.31
CA TRP A 532 -42.71 8.10 0.65
C TRP A 532 -42.73 9.49 -0.01
N LEU A 533 -43.68 9.74 -0.90
CA LEU A 533 -43.75 11.02 -1.63
C LEU A 533 -43.99 12.20 -0.66
N ARG A 534 -44.89 12.03 0.32
CA ARG A 534 -45.16 13.07 1.33
C ARG A 534 -43.92 13.40 2.16
N ALA A 535 -43.17 12.40 2.58
CA ALA A 535 -41.99 12.56 3.44
C ALA A 535 -40.89 13.40 2.77
N VAL A 536 -40.73 13.35 1.44
CA VAL A 536 -39.61 13.98 0.73
C VAL A 536 -39.98 15.21 -0.11
N ALA A 537 -41.28 15.43 -0.35
CA ALA A 537 -41.78 16.43 -1.28
C ALA A 537 -41.33 17.86 -0.96
N GLY A 538 -41.26 18.24 0.32
CA GLY A 538 -40.90 19.60 0.75
C GLY A 538 -39.46 20.00 0.45
N HIS A 539 -38.59 19.05 0.11
CA HIS A 539 -37.24 19.35 -0.35
C HIS A 539 -37.23 20.02 -1.74
N PHE A 540 -38.23 19.78 -2.57
CA PHE A 540 -38.37 20.41 -3.88
C PHE A 540 -38.87 21.85 -3.84
N ALA A 541 -39.19 22.41 -2.65
CA ALA A 541 -39.45 23.83 -2.51
C ALA A 541 -38.24 24.70 -2.88
N ASP A 542 -36.99 24.19 -2.71
CA ASP A 542 -35.81 24.80 -3.30
C ASP A 542 -35.68 24.32 -4.77
N VAL A 543 -35.84 25.23 -5.69
CA VAL A 543 -35.78 24.95 -7.15
C VAL A 543 -34.44 24.42 -7.60
N ARG A 544 -33.37 24.61 -6.82
CA ARG A 544 -32.04 24.09 -7.09
C ARG A 544 -31.92 22.61 -6.78
N ASN A 545 -32.83 22.03 -6.00
CA ASN A 545 -32.83 20.61 -5.70
C ASN A 545 -33.40 19.83 -6.89
N GLY A 546 -32.48 19.26 -7.69
CA GLY A 546 -32.82 18.45 -8.86
C GLY A 546 -33.13 17.01 -8.50
N ILE A 547 -32.48 16.49 -7.42
CA ILE A 547 -32.59 15.10 -6.96
C ILE A 547 -32.87 15.08 -5.46
N VAL A 548 -33.79 14.20 -5.03
CA VAL A 548 -34.04 13.84 -3.63
C VAL A 548 -34.02 12.33 -3.52
N GLN A 549 -33.22 11.78 -2.60
CA GLN A 549 -32.96 10.36 -2.52
C GLN A 549 -33.00 9.86 -1.09
N SER A 550 -33.58 8.69 -0.87
CA SER A 550 -33.61 7.92 0.39
C SER A 550 -32.66 6.71 0.34
N PRO A 551 -32.25 6.13 1.49
CA PRO A 551 -31.36 4.99 1.51
C PRO A 551 -31.98 3.75 0.86
N GLN A 552 -31.10 2.89 0.33
CA GLN A 552 -31.47 1.53 -0.04
C GLN A 552 -31.43 0.64 1.21
N ALA A 553 -32.57 0.35 1.78
CA ALA A 553 -32.72 -0.58 2.88
C ALA A 553 -33.24 -1.93 2.38
N HIS A 554 -33.06 -2.97 3.17
CA HIS A 554 -33.41 -4.32 2.78
C HIS A 554 -34.38 -4.97 3.76
N ARG A 555 -35.26 -5.85 3.20
CA ARG A 555 -36.10 -6.80 3.94
C ARG A 555 -35.52 -8.22 3.88
N GLU A 556 -36.01 -9.12 4.72
CA GLU A 556 -35.70 -10.58 4.70
C GLU A 556 -34.20 -10.91 4.86
N TRP A 557 -33.44 -10.07 5.53
CA TRP A 557 -32.00 -10.28 5.74
C TRP A 557 -31.64 -11.01 7.03
N GLY A 558 -32.56 -11.09 8.01
CA GLY A 558 -32.27 -11.58 9.36
C GLY A 558 -32.12 -13.11 9.47
N GLY A 559 -32.62 -13.87 8.49
CA GLY A 559 -32.69 -15.33 8.57
C GLY A 559 -31.44 -16.10 8.15
N GLU A 560 -30.50 -15.45 7.45
CA GLU A 560 -29.26 -16.07 6.95
C GLU A 560 -28.04 -15.19 7.25
N LEU A 561 -26.98 -15.83 7.73
CA LEU A 561 -25.77 -15.11 8.12
C LEU A 561 -25.20 -14.25 6.98
N LEU A 562 -25.09 -14.79 5.75
CA LEU A 562 -24.57 -14.02 4.62
C LEU A 562 -25.44 -12.80 4.29
N ARG A 563 -26.76 -12.94 4.29
CA ARG A 563 -27.69 -11.82 4.03
C ARG A 563 -27.55 -10.74 5.10
N ARG A 564 -27.41 -11.15 6.35
CA ARG A 564 -27.17 -10.25 7.48
C ARG A 564 -25.85 -9.49 7.33
N MET A 565 -24.76 -10.17 6.93
CA MET A 565 -23.46 -9.55 6.66
C MET A 565 -23.56 -8.53 5.51
N MET A 566 -24.22 -8.89 4.41
CA MET A 566 -24.44 -8.00 3.27
C MET A 566 -25.25 -6.76 3.67
N ASN A 567 -26.37 -6.95 4.39
CA ASN A 567 -27.20 -5.82 4.83
C ASN A 567 -26.38 -4.80 5.64
N TRP A 568 -25.62 -5.26 6.62
CA TRP A 568 -24.83 -4.36 7.44
C TRP A 568 -23.66 -3.71 6.68
N GLU A 569 -23.13 -4.35 5.64
CA GLU A 569 -22.14 -3.72 4.76
C GLU A 569 -22.76 -2.57 3.94
N TYR A 570 -23.98 -2.73 3.45
CA TYR A 570 -24.72 -1.64 2.79
C TYR A 570 -25.05 -0.49 3.74
N GLU A 571 -25.50 -0.78 4.96
CA GLU A 571 -25.82 0.25 5.95
C GLU A 571 -24.65 1.21 6.24
N GLY A 572 -23.41 0.70 6.22
CA GLY A 572 -22.21 1.52 6.35
C GLY A 572 -22.11 2.59 5.26
N PHE A 573 -22.40 2.25 4.01
CA PHE A 573 -22.37 3.21 2.92
C PHE A 573 -23.43 4.33 3.12
N PHE A 574 -24.63 3.98 3.54
CA PHE A 574 -25.71 4.96 3.70
C PHE A 574 -25.53 5.83 4.94
N ARG A 575 -25.21 5.22 6.09
CA ARG A 575 -25.12 5.94 7.39
C ARG A 575 -23.79 6.65 7.60
N ILE A 576 -22.74 6.28 6.88
CA ILE A 576 -21.43 6.91 6.95
C ILE A 576 -21.16 7.69 5.66
N GLY A 577 -20.96 6.97 4.55
CA GLY A 577 -20.50 7.56 3.31
C GLY A 577 -21.46 8.59 2.70
N MET A 578 -22.77 8.35 2.75
CA MET A 578 -23.77 9.30 2.19
C MET A 578 -23.89 10.57 3.03
N HIS A 579 -23.80 10.48 4.37
CA HIS A 579 -23.78 11.66 5.23
C HIS A 579 -22.57 12.56 4.97
N HIS A 580 -21.37 11.96 4.83
CA HIS A 580 -20.15 12.68 4.50
C HIS A 580 -20.24 13.41 3.14
N ARG A 581 -20.84 12.76 2.14
CA ARG A 581 -21.05 13.32 0.81
C ARG A 581 -22.13 14.40 0.80
N HIS A 582 -23.22 14.15 1.52
CA HIS A 582 -24.35 15.09 1.59
C HIS A 582 -23.93 16.47 2.12
N GLU A 583 -23.00 16.53 3.06
CA GLU A 583 -22.49 17.78 3.62
C GLU A 583 -21.91 18.73 2.55
N ARG A 584 -21.43 18.17 1.41
CA ARG A 584 -20.84 18.94 0.30
C ARG A 584 -21.63 18.86 -1.01
N ASP A 585 -22.92 18.45 -0.91
CA ASP A 585 -23.78 18.34 -2.09
C ASP A 585 -23.18 17.40 -3.16
N ALA A 586 -22.69 16.25 -2.73
CA ALA A 586 -21.93 15.30 -3.55
C ALA A 586 -22.42 13.86 -3.38
N ILE A 587 -23.73 13.68 -3.09
CA ILE A 587 -24.26 12.33 -2.94
C ILE A 587 -24.14 11.55 -4.25
N VAL A 588 -23.95 10.25 -4.14
CA VAL A 588 -23.99 9.34 -5.27
C VAL A 588 -25.45 8.95 -5.48
N GLN A 589 -26.00 9.30 -6.64
CA GLN A 589 -27.35 8.88 -7.00
C GLN A 589 -27.42 7.37 -7.19
N HIS A 590 -28.50 6.76 -6.69
CA HIS A 590 -28.82 5.34 -6.88
C HIS A 590 -30.02 5.17 -7.77
N GLY A 591 -30.14 4.00 -8.36
CA GLY A 591 -31.21 3.68 -9.31
C GLY A 591 -32.56 3.33 -8.69
N THR A 592 -32.84 3.64 -7.41
CA THR A 592 -34.11 3.37 -6.72
C THR A 592 -34.32 4.32 -5.54
N MET A 593 -35.56 4.46 -5.08
CA MET A 593 -35.96 5.37 -3.99
C MET A 593 -35.46 6.80 -4.24
N THR A 594 -35.50 7.22 -5.51
CA THR A 594 -35.01 8.53 -5.99
C THR A 594 -36.14 9.26 -6.67
N LEU A 595 -36.32 10.54 -6.31
CA LEU A 595 -37.16 11.48 -7.03
C LEU A 595 -36.28 12.51 -7.74
N ILE A 596 -36.58 12.79 -9.01
CA ILE A 596 -35.82 13.70 -9.86
C ILE A 596 -36.81 14.73 -10.41
N ARG A 597 -36.46 16.01 -10.39
CA ARG A 597 -37.25 17.06 -11.05
C ARG A 597 -37.29 16.77 -12.57
N ALA A 598 -38.47 16.65 -13.16
CA ALA A 598 -38.65 16.28 -14.56
C ALA A 598 -37.94 17.25 -15.53
N SER A 599 -37.93 18.56 -15.24
CA SER A 599 -37.19 19.54 -16.02
C SER A 599 -35.66 19.33 -15.95
N THR A 600 -35.12 19.01 -14.77
CA THR A 600 -33.71 18.69 -14.58
C THR A 600 -33.31 17.41 -15.32
N LEU A 601 -34.14 16.37 -15.26
CA LEU A 601 -33.92 15.11 -15.94
C LEU A 601 -33.90 15.27 -17.49
N ARG A 602 -34.88 16.02 -18.03
CA ARG A 602 -34.94 16.32 -19.45
C ARG A 602 -33.77 17.21 -19.92
N ALA A 603 -33.43 18.24 -19.14
CA ALA A 603 -32.28 19.10 -19.44
C ALA A 603 -30.92 18.32 -19.39
N ALA A 604 -30.82 17.30 -18.53
CA ALA A 604 -29.66 16.39 -18.52
C ALA A 604 -29.66 15.39 -19.68
N GLY A 605 -30.70 15.28 -20.48
CA GLY A 605 -30.81 14.36 -21.62
C GLY A 605 -31.16 12.92 -21.22
N GLY A 606 -31.82 12.70 -20.05
CA GLY A 606 -32.20 11.38 -19.56
C GLY A 606 -31.00 10.54 -19.07
N TRP A 607 -31.16 9.22 -19.07
CA TRP A 607 -30.15 8.25 -18.60
C TRP A 607 -29.18 7.83 -19.72
N SER A 608 -27.89 7.81 -19.45
CA SER A 608 -26.88 7.36 -20.42
C SER A 608 -26.76 5.83 -20.45
N SER A 609 -26.81 5.25 -21.64
CA SER A 609 -26.52 3.82 -21.86
C SER A 609 -25.04 3.46 -21.99
N ASP A 610 -24.15 4.45 -21.94
CA ASP A 610 -22.70 4.27 -22.16
C ASP A 610 -21.95 3.78 -20.90
N THR A 611 -22.64 3.67 -19.77
CA THR A 611 -22.11 3.16 -18.52
C THR A 611 -23.07 2.15 -17.89
N VAL A 612 -22.53 1.23 -17.11
CA VAL A 612 -23.34 0.25 -16.35
C VAL A 612 -23.89 0.81 -15.02
N CYS A 613 -23.61 2.08 -14.72
CA CYS A 613 -24.12 2.86 -13.58
C CYS A 613 -24.74 4.17 -14.08
N GLU A 614 -25.85 4.03 -14.79
CA GLU A 614 -26.60 5.12 -15.42
C GLU A 614 -27.11 6.17 -14.42
N ASP A 615 -27.42 5.73 -13.20
CA ASP A 615 -27.87 6.53 -12.07
C ASP A 615 -26.76 7.46 -11.54
N THR A 616 -25.63 6.91 -11.19
CA THR A 616 -24.48 7.68 -10.69
C THR A 616 -23.98 8.67 -11.73
N GLU A 617 -23.97 8.28 -13.00
CA GLU A 617 -23.57 9.14 -14.12
C GLU A 617 -24.54 10.32 -14.31
N LEU A 618 -25.87 10.05 -14.26
CA LEU A 618 -26.89 11.10 -14.29
C LEU A 618 -26.73 12.07 -13.13
N GLY A 619 -26.53 11.55 -11.90
CA GLY A 619 -26.29 12.37 -10.72
C GLY A 619 -25.11 13.33 -10.89
N LEU A 620 -24.01 12.86 -11.49
CA LEU A 620 -22.85 13.70 -11.79
C LEU A 620 -23.18 14.81 -12.80
N ARG A 621 -23.93 14.51 -13.89
CA ARG A 621 -24.34 15.52 -14.86
C ARG A 621 -25.28 16.57 -14.26
N VAL A 622 -26.19 16.15 -13.39
CA VAL A 622 -27.10 17.06 -12.67
C VAL A 622 -26.32 18.03 -11.78
N LEU A 623 -25.30 17.54 -11.07
CA LEU A 623 -24.40 18.37 -10.27
C LEU A 623 -23.53 19.31 -11.15
N GLN A 624 -23.07 18.84 -12.30
CA GLN A 624 -22.34 19.67 -13.28
C GLN A 624 -23.18 20.83 -13.82
N ALA A 625 -24.50 20.61 -13.97
CA ALA A 625 -25.44 21.64 -14.37
C ALA A 625 -25.79 22.66 -13.24
N GLY A 626 -25.11 22.54 -12.07
CA GLY A 626 -25.33 23.44 -10.93
C GLY A 626 -26.57 23.13 -10.09
N GLN A 627 -27.28 22.05 -10.39
CA GLN A 627 -28.36 21.54 -9.57
C GLN A 627 -27.85 20.84 -8.33
N ARG A 628 -28.67 20.65 -7.29
CA ARG A 628 -28.32 20.00 -6.02
C ARG A 628 -28.99 18.65 -5.89
N ALA A 629 -28.37 17.81 -5.07
CA ALA A 629 -28.91 16.53 -4.68
C ALA A 629 -29.05 16.45 -3.14
N VAL A 630 -30.20 16.02 -2.67
CA VAL A 630 -30.55 15.93 -1.24
C VAL A 630 -30.61 14.45 -0.84
N TYR A 631 -30.01 14.13 0.29
CA TYR A 631 -30.13 12.82 0.93
C TYR A 631 -31.03 12.91 2.14
N VAL A 632 -32.06 12.08 2.19
CA VAL A 632 -32.99 11.94 3.31
C VAL A 632 -32.72 10.62 3.99
N ASP A 633 -32.18 10.63 5.22
CA ASP A 633 -31.81 9.44 5.99
C ASP A 633 -33.03 8.82 6.70
N GLU A 634 -34.02 8.44 5.89
CA GLU A 634 -35.21 7.73 6.36
C GLU A 634 -35.52 6.57 5.43
N VAL A 635 -35.77 5.38 6.01
CA VAL A 635 -36.13 4.19 5.27
C VAL A 635 -37.57 4.32 4.82
N LEU A 636 -37.76 4.67 3.55
CA LEU A 636 -39.08 4.89 2.92
C LEU A 636 -39.48 3.78 1.94
N GLY A 637 -38.64 2.76 1.82
CA GLY A 637 -38.87 1.55 1.07
C GLY A 637 -37.77 0.52 1.31
N THR A 638 -38.07 -0.76 1.09
CA THR A 638 -37.15 -1.87 1.32
C THR A 638 -37.11 -2.81 0.13
N GLY A 639 -35.91 -3.12 -0.34
CA GLY A 639 -35.64 -4.09 -1.40
C GLY A 639 -35.15 -5.45 -0.87
N LEU A 640 -34.62 -6.28 -1.74
CA LEU A 640 -34.03 -7.57 -1.39
C LEU A 640 -32.52 -7.52 -1.49
N VAL A 641 -31.83 -8.13 -0.53
CA VAL A 641 -30.39 -8.38 -0.66
C VAL A 641 -30.09 -9.37 -1.79
N PRO A 642 -28.91 -9.37 -2.40
CA PRO A 642 -28.52 -10.39 -3.38
C PRO A 642 -28.72 -11.82 -2.84
N ALA A 643 -29.17 -12.74 -3.71
CA ALA A 643 -29.57 -14.09 -3.28
C ALA A 643 -28.40 -14.94 -2.73
N ASP A 644 -27.20 -14.72 -3.21
CA ASP A 644 -26.00 -15.47 -2.82
C ASP A 644 -24.73 -14.63 -3.03
N PHE A 645 -23.59 -15.17 -2.57
CA PHE A 645 -22.30 -14.48 -2.70
C PHE A 645 -21.90 -14.21 -4.17
N GLY A 646 -22.24 -15.11 -5.09
CA GLY A 646 -21.98 -14.91 -6.52
C GLY A 646 -22.80 -13.75 -7.11
N ALA A 647 -24.07 -13.58 -6.70
CA ALA A 647 -24.91 -12.45 -7.08
C ALA A 647 -24.36 -11.12 -6.52
N TYR A 648 -23.93 -11.14 -5.24
CA TYR A 648 -23.33 -9.99 -4.58
C TYR A 648 -22.02 -9.54 -5.27
N ARG A 649 -21.15 -10.49 -5.64
CA ARG A 649 -19.93 -10.22 -6.43
C ARG A 649 -20.25 -9.56 -7.77
N ARG A 650 -21.24 -10.11 -8.54
CA ARG A 650 -21.61 -9.52 -9.85
C ARG A 650 -22.08 -8.08 -9.71
N GLN A 651 -22.86 -7.77 -8.67
CA GLN A 651 -23.31 -6.41 -8.41
C GLN A 651 -22.13 -5.47 -8.12
N ARG A 652 -21.20 -5.85 -7.25
CA ARG A 652 -20.03 -5.01 -6.89
C ARG A 652 -19.05 -4.85 -8.05
N HIS A 653 -18.85 -5.91 -8.82
CA HIS A 653 -18.08 -5.82 -10.07
C HIS A 653 -18.65 -4.75 -11.01
N ARG A 654 -19.97 -4.77 -11.22
CA ARG A 654 -20.66 -3.81 -12.06
C ARG A 654 -20.47 -2.37 -11.54
N TRP A 655 -20.62 -2.15 -10.25
CA TRP A 655 -20.45 -0.82 -9.66
C TRP A 655 -19.02 -0.30 -9.83
N ALA A 656 -18.02 -1.13 -9.57
CA ALA A 656 -16.63 -0.74 -9.77
C ALA A 656 -16.30 -0.46 -11.24
N GLN A 657 -16.83 -1.27 -12.16
CA GLN A 657 -16.69 -1.05 -13.60
C GLN A 657 -17.32 0.26 -14.03
N GLY A 658 -18.56 0.53 -13.63
CA GLY A 658 -19.28 1.75 -13.96
C GLY A 658 -18.61 3.00 -13.42
N ALA A 659 -18.09 2.96 -12.19
CA ALA A 659 -17.34 4.05 -11.61
C ALA A 659 -16.11 4.44 -12.43
N MET A 660 -15.36 3.45 -12.94
CA MET A 660 -14.18 3.71 -13.79
C MET A 660 -14.57 4.18 -15.19
N GLN A 661 -15.69 3.72 -15.74
CA GLN A 661 -16.25 4.26 -16.96
C GLN A 661 -16.63 5.73 -16.80
N ILE A 662 -17.27 6.10 -15.68
CA ILE A 662 -17.63 7.49 -15.33
C ILE A 662 -16.35 8.32 -15.15
N LEU A 663 -15.35 7.82 -14.43
CA LEU A 663 -14.06 8.50 -14.25
C LEU A 663 -13.40 8.84 -15.59
N ARG A 664 -13.34 7.88 -16.52
CA ARG A 664 -12.77 8.09 -17.85
C ARG A 664 -13.55 9.13 -18.66
N ARG A 665 -14.87 9.01 -18.69
CA ARG A 665 -15.75 9.86 -19.48
C ARG A 665 -15.76 11.31 -18.99
N HIS A 666 -15.80 11.48 -17.66
CA HIS A 666 -15.93 12.77 -17.02
C HIS A 666 -14.62 13.29 -16.38
N SER A 667 -13.46 12.73 -16.76
CA SER A 667 -12.15 13.16 -16.24
C SER A 667 -11.90 14.66 -16.42
N GLY A 668 -12.25 15.21 -17.59
CA GLY A 668 -12.15 16.65 -17.88
C GLY A 668 -12.98 17.51 -16.92
N ALA A 669 -14.15 17.05 -16.48
CA ALA A 669 -14.99 17.75 -15.53
C ALA A 669 -14.50 17.57 -14.07
N LEU A 670 -13.97 16.43 -13.74
CA LEU A 670 -13.47 16.11 -12.40
C LEU A 670 -12.13 16.82 -12.10
N PHE A 671 -11.24 16.91 -13.07
CA PHE A 671 -9.88 17.47 -12.88
C PHE A 671 -9.66 18.82 -13.58
N GLY A 672 -10.50 19.20 -14.54
CA GLY A 672 -10.44 20.46 -15.27
C GLY A 672 -11.44 21.52 -14.79
N ARG A 673 -11.76 22.47 -15.66
CA ARG A 673 -12.79 23.50 -15.40
C ARG A 673 -14.19 22.94 -15.68
N SER A 674 -15.08 22.96 -14.69
CA SER A 674 -16.49 22.53 -14.82
C SER A 674 -17.38 23.23 -13.78
N GLY A 675 -18.69 23.02 -13.85
CA GLY A 675 -19.66 23.49 -12.84
C GLY A 675 -19.53 22.82 -11.47
N LEU A 676 -18.71 21.76 -11.35
CA LEU A 676 -18.53 21.05 -10.07
C LEU A 676 -17.72 21.86 -9.06
N SER A 677 -18.20 21.95 -7.84
CA SER A 677 -17.44 22.47 -6.70
C SER A 677 -16.27 21.56 -6.35
N LEU A 678 -15.25 22.08 -5.66
CA LEU A 678 -14.11 21.28 -5.16
C LEU A 678 -14.57 20.15 -4.23
N GLY A 679 -15.63 20.38 -3.42
CA GLY A 679 -16.20 19.36 -2.55
C GLY A 679 -16.81 18.20 -3.35
N GLN A 680 -17.54 18.49 -4.42
CA GLN A 680 -18.11 17.47 -5.30
C GLN A 680 -17.02 16.66 -6.01
N ARG A 681 -16.02 17.34 -6.60
CA ARG A 681 -14.86 16.66 -7.22
C ARG A 681 -14.14 15.75 -6.24
N TYR A 682 -13.86 16.25 -5.03
CA TYR A 682 -13.24 15.47 -3.97
C TYR A 682 -14.03 14.19 -3.68
N HIS A 683 -15.36 14.30 -3.44
CA HIS A 683 -16.15 13.13 -3.04
C HIS A 683 -16.33 12.09 -4.15
N PHE A 684 -16.40 12.50 -5.41
CA PHE A 684 -16.39 11.55 -6.50
C PHE A 684 -15.06 10.82 -6.59
N VAL A 685 -13.93 11.53 -6.59
CA VAL A 685 -12.59 10.92 -6.67
C VAL A 685 -12.29 10.10 -5.41
N ALA A 686 -12.45 10.69 -4.22
CA ALA A 686 -12.15 10.02 -2.95
C ALA A 686 -13.04 8.80 -2.71
N GLY A 687 -14.29 8.81 -3.20
CA GLY A 687 -15.19 7.66 -3.10
C GLY A 687 -14.73 6.44 -3.90
N TRP A 688 -13.92 6.65 -4.92
CA TRP A 688 -13.37 5.56 -5.76
C TRP A 688 -11.97 5.10 -5.31
N LEU A 689 -11.28 5.88 -4.47
CA LEU A 689 -9.94 5.51 -3.98
C LEU A 689 -9.89 4.13 -3.30
N PRO A 690 -10.85 3.70 -2.47
CA PRO A 690 -10.84 2.36 -1.90
C PRO A 690 -10.87 1.25 -2.97
N TRP A 691 -11.60 1.45 -4.07
CA TRP A 691 -11.68 0.50 -5.17
C TRP A 691 -10.40 0.45 -6.01
N LEU A 692 -9.75 1.61 -6.20
CA LEU A 692 -8.39 1.67 -6.77
C LEU A 692 -7.38 0.97 -5.84
N GLY A 693 -7.56 1.09 -4.52
CA GLY A 693 -6.79 0.35 -3.52
C GLY A 693 -6.94 -1.17 -3.65
N ASP A 694 -8.16 -1.66 -3.92
CA ASP A 694 -8.42 -3.08 -4.18
C ASP A 694 -7.75 -3.56 -5.49
N ALA A 695 -7.77 -2.73 -6.54
CA ALA A 695 -7.04 -3.02 -7.78
C ALA A 695 -5.52 -3.08 -7.56
N LEU A 696 -4.98 -2.13 -6.80
CA LEU A 696 -3.57 -2.11 -6.41
C LEU A 696 -3.19 -3.33 -5.56
N HIS A 697 -4.07 -3.75 -4.64
CA HIS A 697 -3.89 -4.97 -3.86
C HIS A 697 -3.70 -6.21 -4.75
N LEU A 698 -4.52 -6.38 -5.80
CA LEU A 698 -4.36 -7.48 -6.74
C LEU A 698 -3.01 -7.42 -7.47
N VAL A 699 -2.60 -6.24 -7.94
CA VAL A 699 -1.28 -6.05 -8.58
C VAL A 699 -0.16 -6.42 -7.61
N PHE A 700 -0.23 -5.95 -6.36
CA PHE A 700 0.77 -6.27 -5.35
C PHE A 700 0.77 -7.75 -4.96
N THR A 701 -0.38 -8.40 -4.95
CA THR A 701 -0.44 -9.84 -4.70
C THR A 701 0.32 -10.64 -5.77
N VAL A 702 0.06 -10.33 -7.04
CA VAL A 702 0.76 -10.98 -8.16
C VAL A 702 2.25 -10.67 -8.13
N ALA A 703 2.60 -9.40 -7.89
CA ALA A 703 4.00 -8.97 -7.77
C ALA A 703 4.72 -9.64 -6.58
N ALA A 704 4.06 -9.78 -5.42
CA ALA A 704 4.62 -10.41 -4.23
C ALA A 704 4.87 -11.91 -4.44
N ILE A 705 3.94 -12.61 -5.10
CA ILE A 705 4.12 -14.02 -5.49
C ILE A 705 5.32 -14.14 -6.45
N ALA A 706 5.34 -13.33 -7.52
CA ALA A 706 6.42 -13.35 -8.50
C ALA A 706 7.78 -13.03 -7.86
N TRP A 707 7.84 -12.02 -7.00
CA TRP A 707 9.05 -11.65 -6.27
C TRP A 707 9.54 -12.78 -5.36
N THR A 708 8.61 -13.43 -4.65
CA THR A 708 8.96 -14.58 -3.80
C THR A 708 9.53 -15.74 -4.62
N LEU A 709 8.95 -16.02 -5.80
CA LEU A 709 9.48 -17.05 -6.70
C LEU A 709 10.89 -16.69 -7.23
N LEU A 710 11.11 -15.40 -7.57
CA LEU A 710 12.44 -14.91 -7.98
C LEU A 710 13.46 -14.98 -6.83
N LEU A 711 13.05 -14.61 -5.62
CA LEU A 711 13.88 -14.75 -4.42
C LEU A 711 14.31 -16.21 -4.17
N LEU A 712 13.39 -17.17 -4.39
CA LEU A 712 13.67 -18.59 -4.21
C LEU A 712 14.52 -19.19 -5.33
N ALA A 713 14.37 -18.70 -6.56
CA ALA A 713 15.07 -19.21 -7.75
C ALA A 713 16.45 -18.59 -7.95
N ALA A 714 16.63 -17.32 -7.57
CA ALA A 714 17.84 -16.55 -7.82
C ALA A 714 18.19 -15.62 -6.64
N PRO A 715 18.46 -16.17 -5.44
CA PRO A 715 18.67 -15.37 -4.23
C PRO A 715 19.86 -14.40 -4.34
N GLN A 716 20.83 -14.70 -5.21
CA GLN A 716 21.96 -13.82 -5.48
C GLN A 716 21.58 -12.48 -6.15
N TRP A 717 20.42 -12.44 -6.85
CA TRP A 717 19.94 -11.22 -7.54
C TRP A 717 18.80 -10.54 -6.82
N PHE A 718 17.99 -11.30 -6.08
CA PHE A 718 16.78 -10.81 -5.41
C PHE A 718 16.92 -10.99 -3.90
N ALA A 719 16.72 -9.92 -3.16
CA ALA A 719 16.67 -9.93 -1.70
C ALA A 719 15.23 -9.77 -1.20
N VAL A 720 15.00 -10.07 0.07
CA VAL A 720 13.75 -9.75 0.74
C VAL A 720 13.53 -8.24 0.64
N PRO A 721 12.31 -7.78 0.27
CA PRO A 721 12.00 -6.36 0.19
C PRO A 721 12.31 -5.64 1.51
N LEU A 722 12.92 -4.47 1.41
CA LEU A 722 13.37 -3.68 2.56
C LEU A 722 12.28 -3.59 3.65
N ALA A 723 12.63 -3.88 4.89
CA ALA A 723 11.74 -3.80 6.05
C ALA A 723 11.05 -2.43 6.18
N LEU A 724 11.66 -1.40 5.61
CA LEU A 724 11.14 -0.04 5.50
C LEU A 724 9.78 0.04 4.79
N PHE A 725 9.47 -0.88 3.87
CA PHE A 725 8.19 -0.91 3.17
C PHE A 725 7.10 -1.68 3.93
N VAL A 726 7.51 -2.61 4.77
CA VAL A 726 6.59 -3.42 5.58
C VAL A 726 5.90 -2.55 6.63
N VAL A 727 6.63 -1.64 7.27
CA VAL A 727 6.10 -0.79 8.34
C VAL A 727 4.96 0.12 7.87
N PRO A 728 5.09 0.89 6.76
CA PRO A 728 3.98 1.69 6.24
C PRO A 728 2.76 0.86 5.84
N LEU A 729 2.97 -0.31 5.24
CA LEU A 729 1.88 -1.21 4.89
C LEU A 729 1.15 -1.73 6.13
N ALA A 730 1.88 -2.11 7.17
CA ALA A 730 1.31 -2.54 8.45
C ALA A 730 0.52 -1.40 9.12
N VAL A 731 1.07 -0.18 9.16
CA VAL A 731 0.37 1.00 9.69
C VAL A 731 -0.91 1.28 8.88
N PHE A 732 -0.83 1.24 7.56
CA PHE A 732 -1.99 1.42 6.69
C PHE A 732 -3.10 0.40 7.03
N LEU A 733 -2.73 -0.86 7.16
CA LEU A 733 -3.68 -1.93 7.48
C LEU A 733 -4.30 -1.74 8.87
N LEU A 734 -3.48 -1.43 9.89
CA LEU A 734 -3.96 -1.17 11.25
C LEU A 734 -4.92 0.02 11.32
N VAL A 735 -4.61 1.11 10.62
CA VAL A 735 -5.49 2.28 10.54
C VAL A 735 -6.81 1.92 9.85
N ARG A 736 -6.74 1.19 8.73
CA ARG A 736 -7.92 0.75 7.98
C ARG A 736 -8.80 -0.21 8.80
N LEU A 737 -8.21 -1.14 9.53
CA LEU A 737 -8.92 -2.09 10.39
C LEU A 737 -9.46 -1.44 11.68
N GLY A 738 -8.89 -0.31 12.11
CA GLY A 738 -9.32 0.42 13.30
C GLY A 738 -10.39 1.47 13.01
N LEU A 739 -10.14 2.40 12.09
CA LEU A 739 -11.02 3.56 11.85
C LEU A 739 -12.40 3.16 11.31
N GLY A 740 -12.46 2.18 10.40
CA GLY A 740 -13.72 1.69 9.84
C GLY A 740 -14.65 1.11 10.90
N PRO A 741 -14.24 0.08 11.65
CA PRO A 741 -15.04 -0.49 12.73
C PRO A 741 -15.44 0.52 13.81
N LEU A 742 -14.58 1.48 14.17
CA LEU A 742 -14.92 2.54 15.11
C LEU A 742 -16.04 3.45 14.59
N LEU A 743 -16.01 3.81 13.29
CA LEU A 743 -17.11 4.56 12.67
C LEU A 743 -18.41 3.75 12.62
N TYR A 744 -18.34 2.44 12.31
CA TYR A 744 -19.49 1.55 12.35
C TYR A 744 -20.11 1.51 13.75
N TRP A 745 -19.28 1.26 14.76
CA TRP A 745 -19.73 1.25 16.15
C TRP A 745 -20.43 2.54 16.56
N ARG A 746 -19.99 3.67 16.03
CA ARG A 746 -20.53 5.00 16.36
C ARG A 746 -21.78 5.38 15.55
N ARG A 747 -21.86 4.96 14.28
CA ARG A 747 -22.84 5.48 13.30
C ARG A 747 -23.86 4.46 12.83
N VAL A 748 -23.56 3.17 12.91
CA VAL A 748 -24.42 2.09 12.44
C VAL A 748 -25.03 1.35 13.64
N PRO A 749 -26.35 1.20 13.76
CA PRO A 749 -27.00 0.57 14.91
C PRO A 749 -26.92 -0.97 14.83
N CYS A 750 -25.70 -1.51 14.95
CA CYS A 750 -25.44 -2.94 14.85
C CYS A 750 -24.45 -3.42 15.95
N GLY A 751 -24.47 -4.73 16.21
CA GLY A 751 -23.58 -5.33 17.20
C GLY A 751 -22.16 -5.60 16.69
N PRO A 752 -21.19 -5.89 17.59
CA PRO A 752 -19.81 -6.18 17.20
C PRO A 752 -19.67 -7.31 16.19
N GLY A 753 -20.50 -8.38 16.32
CA GLY A 753 -20.53 -9.48 15.34
C GLY A 753 -20.98 -9.04 13.95
N ASP A 754 -21.89 -8.05 13.87
CA ASP A 754 -22.34 -7.49 12.61
C ASP A 754 -21.27 -6.62 11.96
N ILE A 755 -20.53 -5.85 12.77
CA ILE A 755 -19.37 -5.07 12.29
C ILE A 755 -18.32 -6.00 11.68
N ALA A 756 -18.00 -7.10 12.39
CA ALA A 756 -17.06 -8.10 11.88
C ALA A 756 -17.58 -8.77 10.59
N GLY A 757 -18.89 -9.12 10.58
CA GLY A 757 -19.54 -9.70 9.41
C GLY A 757 -19.55 -8.76 8.20
N ALA A 758 -19.89 -7.49 8.39
CA ALA A 758 -19.85 -6.46 7.35
C ALA A 758 -18.41 -6.26 6.80
N SER A 759 -17.42 -6.22 7.70
CA SER A 759 -16.02 -6.10 7.33
C SER A 759 -15.55 -7.33 6.52
N LEU A 760 -15.93 -8.54 6.91
CA LEU A 760 -15.62 -9.77 6.20
C LEU A 760 -16.28 -9.79 4.81
N ALA A 761 -17.55 -9.40 4.72
CA ALA A 761 -18.26 -9.33 3.44
C ALA A 761 -17.62 -8.33 2.47
N GLY A 762 -17.30 -7.14 2.95
CA GLY A 762 -16.60 -6.10 2.17
C GLY A 762 -15.21 -6.55 1.72
N MET A 763 -14.42 -7.15 2.62
CA MET A 763 -13.07 -7.65 2.32
C MET A 763 -13.11 -8.78 1.28
N GLY A 764 -14.10 -9.68 1.35
CA GLY A 764 -14.28 -10.78 0.40
C GLY A 764 -14.62 -10.33 -1.04
N LEU A 765 -14.94 -9.07 -1.25
CA LEU A 765 -15.21 -8.49 -2.56
C LEU A 765 -13.96 -7.90 -3.24
N SER A 766 -12.84 -7.75 -2.54
CA SER A 766 -11.66 -7.01 -3.00
C SER A 766 -11.19 -7.46 -4.39
N HIS A 767 -11.00 -8.76 -4.61
CA HIS A 767 -10.62 -9.29 -5.93
C HIS A 767 -11.66 -8.99 -7.03
N THR A 768 -12.93 -9.15 -6.71
CA THR A 768 -14.03 -8.86 -7.66
C THR A 768 -14.10 -7.38 -8.02
N ILE A 769 -13.89 -6.48 -7.06
CA ILE A 769 -13.81 -5.04 -7.26
C ILE A 769 -12.61 -4.70 -8.13
N ALA A 770 -11.42 -5.26 -7.83
CA ALA A 770 -10.23 -5.10 -8.64
C ALA A 770 -10.46 -5.44 -10.12
N ARG A 771 -11.10 -6.57 -10.39
CA ARG A 771 -11.48 -6.96 -11.76
C ARG A 771 -12.46 -5.98 -12.40
N GLY A 772 -13.41 -5.46 -11.63
CA GLY A 772 -14.34 -4.41 -12.09
C GLY A 772 -13.62 -3.12 -12.45
N VAL A 773 -12.64 -2.70 -11.64
CA VAL A 773 -11.80 -1.53 -11.91
C VAL A 773 -11.03 -1.70 -13.21
N PHE A 774 -10.34 -2.82 -13.41
CA PHE A 774 -9.61 -3.09 -14.67
C PHE A 774 -10.56 -3.16 -15.87
N ALA A 775 -11.70 -3.82 -15.73
CA ALA A 775 -12.71 -3.87 -16.78
C ALA A 775 -13.19 -2.46 -17.18
N GLY A 776 -13.46 -1.58 -16.22
CA GLY A 776 -13.91 -0.21 -16.48
C GLY A 776 -12.82 0.69 -17.05
N LEU A 777 -11.55 0.49 -16.71
CA LEU A 777 -10.41 1.23 -17.26
C LEU A 777 -10.04 0.77 -18.67
N LEU A 778 -10.13 -0.52 -18.98
CA LEU A 778 -9.61 -1.11 -20.22
C LEU A 778 -10.68 -1.33 -21.29
N SER A 779 -11.94 -1.65 -20.89
CA SER A 779 -13.02 -1.91 -21.84
C SER A 779 -13.87 -0.66 -22.10
N LYS A 780 -14.28 -0.49 -23.38
CA LYS A 780 -15.26 0.53 -23.78
C LYS A 780 -16.70 0.01 -23.73
N GLU A 781 -16.90 -1.30 -23.64
CA GLU A 781 -18.22 -1.92 -23.69
C GLU A 781 -18.91 -1.96 -22.33
N ALA A 782 -20.19 -1.53 -22.31
CA ALA A 782 -21.06 -1.61 -21.15
C ALA A 782 -21.92 -2.88 -21.24
N VAL A 783 -21.39 -4.02 -20.78
CA VAL A 783 -22.17 -5.27 -20.72
C VAL A 783 -22.89 -5.38 -19.38
N PHE A 784 -24.21 -5.23 -19.39
CA PHE A 784 -25.04 -5.35 -18.19
C PHE A 784 -25.38 -6.82 -17.90
N LYS A 785 -24.98 -7.31 -16.70
CA LYS A 785 -25.36 -8.63 -16.19
C LYS A 785 -26.30 -8.49 -15.01
N ILE A 786 -27.50 -9.06 -15.12
CA ILE A 786 -28.58 -8.98 -14.11
C ILE A 786 -28.15 -9.67 -12.81
N THR A 787 -28.43 -9.03 -11.68
CA THR A 787 -28.21 -9.58 -10.34
C THR A 787 -29.40 -10.40 -9.90
N ARG A 788 -29.24 -11.70 -9.68
CA ARG A 788 -30.31 -12.57 -9.18
C ARG A 788 -30.65 -12.22 -7.73
N LYS A 789 -31.91 -11.97 -7.45
CA LYS A 789 -32.43 -11.64 -6.10
C LYS A 789 -33.24 -12.76 -5.46
N ALA A 790 -33.78 -13.69 -6.26
CA ALA A 790 -34.46 -14.87 -5.77
C ALA A 790 -33.56 -16.12 -5.85
N ALA A 791 -33.60 -16.97 -4.82
CA ALA A 791 -32.94 -18.26 -4.79
C ALA A 791 -33.65 -19.27 -5.70
N GLY A 792 -33.29 -19.30 -6.99
CA GLY A 792 -33.67 -20.41 -7.88
C GLY A 792 -32.83 -21.65 -7.55
N ARG A 793 -33.40 -22.87 -7.78
CA ARG A 793 -32.64 -24.14 -7.74
C ARG A 793 -31.47 -24.06 -8.72
N ALA A 794 -30.28 -23.64 -8.25
CA ALA A 794 -29.04 -23.78 -9.03
C ALA A 794 -28.61 -25.27 -9.00
N PRO A 795 -28.01 -25.77 -10.07
CA PRO A 795 -27.33 -27.06 -10.07
C PRO A 795 -26.33 -27.12 -8.91
N ARG A 796 -26.04 -28.32 -8.39
CA ARG A 796 -25.03 -28.55 -7.35
C ARG A 796 -23.62 -28.24 -7.87
N ALA A 797 -23.36 -27.01 -8.28
CA ALA A 797 -22.03 -26.53 -8.58
C ALA A 797 -21.19 -26.46 -7.28
N SER A 798 -19.91 -26.81 -7.38
CA SER A 798 -18.98 -26.65 -6.28
C SER A 798 -19.08 -25.25 -5.67
N TRP A 799 -19.05 -25.14 -4.37
CA TRP A 799 -19.07 -23.85 -3.65
C TRP A 799 -17.83 -22.99 -3.97
N LEU A 800 -16.75 -23.63 -4.44
CA LEU A 800 -15.53 -22.96 -4.90
C LEU A 800 -15.67 -22.33 -6.30
N ALA A 801 -16.61 -22.80 -7.13
CA ALA A 801 -16.74 -22.31 -8.50
C ALA A 801 -16.82 -20.78 -8.63
N PRO A 802 -17.58 -20.05 -7.80
CA PRO A 802 -17.62 -18.59 -7.88
C PRO A 802 -16.34 -17.88 -7.39
N VAL A 803 -15.44 -18.55 -6.67
CA VAL A 803 -14.24 -17.99 -6.03
C VAL A 803 -12.95 -18.73 -6.41
N ARG A 804 -12.93 -19.39 -7.58
CA ARG A 804 -11.80 -20.22 -8.02
C ARG A 804 -10.50 -19.43 -8.18
N GLU A 805 -10.57 -18.16 -8.61
CA GLU A 805 -9.41 -17.31 -8.79
C GLU A 805 -8.84 -16.88 -7.43
N GLU A 806 -9.71 -16.51 -6.50
CA GLU A 806 -9.33 -16.22 -5.13
C GLU A 806 -8.72 -17.44 -4.42
N ALA A 807 -9.28 -18.62 -4.67
CA ALA A 807 -8.75 -19.88 -4.12
C ALA A 807 -7.34 -20.17 -4.66
N GLY A 808 -7.10 -19.92 -5.96
CA GLY A 808 -5.79 -20.07 -6.59
C GLY A 808 -4.75 -19.11 -6.02
N LEU A 809 -5.09 -17.81 -5.89
CA LEU A 809 -4.20 -16.80 -5.32
C LEU A 809 -3.91 -17.07 -3.83
N PHE A 810 -4.94 -17.49 -3.07
CA PHE A 810 -4.78 -17.87 -1.67
C PHE A 810 -3.82 -19.05 -1.52
N ALA A 811 -4.02 -20.12 -2.32
CA ALA A 811 -3.14 -21.28 -2.30
C ALA A 811 -1.69 -20.93 -2.70
N ALA A 812 -1.49 -20.08 -3.72
CA ALA A 812 -0.18 -19.62 -4.13
C ALA A 812 0.54 -18.83 -3.03
N LEU A 813 -0.17 -17.90 -2.34
CA LEU A 813 0.37 -17.17 -1.20
C LEU A 813 0.73 -18.10 -0.04
N LEU A 814 -0.13 -19.07 0.30
CA LEU A 814 0.16 -20.06 1.33
C LEU A 814 1.39 -20.92 0.97
N ALA A 815 1.52 -21.33 -0.27
CA ALA A 815 2.69 -22.06 -0.74
C ALA A 815 3.97 -21.24 -0.58
N CYS A 816 3.95 -19.95 -0.97
CA CYS A 816 5.06 -19.03 -0.75
C CYS A 816 5.43 -18.90 0.73
N ILE A 817 4.43 -18.68 1.59
CA ILE A 817 4.62 -18.60 3.05
C ILE A 817 5.24 -19.88 3.60
N THR A 818 4.70 -21.05 3.21
CA THR A 818 5.18 -22.36 3.70
C THR A 818 6.63 -22.61 3.29
N VAL A 819 7.00 -22.36 2.03
CA VAL A 819 8.36 -22.57 1.53
C VAL A 819 9.33 -21.61 2.22
N LEU A 820 8.98 -20.33 2.39
CA LEU A 820 9.81 -19.36 3.10
C LEU A 820 9.98 -19.73 4.58
N ALA A 821 8.91 -20.13 5.26
CA ALA A 821 8.97 -20.55 6.66
C ALA A 821 9.84 -21.79 6.85
N TRP A 822 9.82 -22.73 5.89
CA TRP A 822 10.66 -23.94 5.93
C TRP A 822 12.15 -23.65 5.68
N ARG A 823 12.45 -22.66 4.80
CA ARG A 823 13.83 -22.28 4.47
C ARG A 823 14.43 -21.23 5.42
N ARG A 824 13.59 -20.65 6.29
CA ARG A 824 14.01 -19.57 7.17
C ARG A 824 15.01 -20.05 8.22
N GLU A 825 16.13 -19.34 8.34
CA GLU A 825 17.05 -19.50 9.46
C GLU A 825 16.49 -18.86 10.74
N PRO A 826 16.80 -19.42 11.93
CA PRO A 826 16.43 -18.80 13.19
C PRO A 826 17.02 -17.37 13.28
N GLY A 827 16.17 -16.37 13.50
CA GLY A 827 16.58 -14.95 13.62
C GLY A 827 16.47 -14.13 12.35
N ASP A 828 16.13 -14.70 11.19
CA ASP A 828 15.92 -13.93 9.96
C ASP A 828 14.62 -13.10 10.05
N VAL A 829 14.80 -11.86 10.52
CA VAL A 829 13.70 -10.88 10.70
C VAL A 829 13.11 -10.43 9.36
N ALA A 830 13.94 -10.30 8.33
CA ALA A 830 13.49 -9.81 7.02
C ALA A 830 12.52 -10.80 6.36
N VAL A 831 12.87 -12.10 6.35
CA VAL A 831 11.99 -13.17 5.86
C VAL A 831 10.72 -13.27 6.71
N ALA A 832 10.82 -13.11 8.05
CA ALA A 832 9.63 -13.10 8.92
C ALA A 832 8.66 -11.97 8.58
N LEU A 833 9.18 -10.77 8.35
CA LEU A 833 8.37 -9.62 7.94
C LEU A 833 7.73 -9.83 6.58
N TRP A 834 8.46 -10.42 5.63
CA TRP A 834 7.92 -10.74 4.31
C TRP A 834 6.82 -11.80 4.37
N ILE A 835 6.96 -12.84 5.18
CA ILE A 835 5.90 -13.81 5.49
C ILE A 835 4.66 -13.06 6.04
N GLY A 836 4.85 -12.11 6.94
CA GLY A 836 3.78 -11.26 7.46
C GLY A 836 3.05 -10.47 6.36
N VAL A 837 3.79 -9.91 5.40
CA VAL A 837 3.21 -9.22 4.22
C VAL A 837 2.38 -10.19 3.37
N LEU A 838 2.90 -11.37 3.05
CA LEU A 838 2.16 -12.38 2.28
C LEU A 838 0.90 -12.85 3.02
N ALA A 839 0.97 -13.01 4.34
CA ALA A 839 -0.19 -13.36 5.16
C ALA A 839 -1.26 -12.25 5.15
N MET A 840 -0.86 -10.99 5.24
CA MET A 840 -1.77 -9.84 5.09
C MET A 840 -2.39 -9.79 3.69
N GLN A 841 -1.62 -10.05 2.65
CA GLN A 841 -2.11 -10.14 1.27
C GLN A 841 -3.12 -11.28 1.08
N ALA A 842 -3.03 -12.35 1.86
CA ALA A 842 -3.93 -13.50 1.78
C ALA A 842 -5.32 -13.23 2.41
N LEU A 843 -5.47 -12.24 3.30
CA LEU A 843 -6.71 -11.98 4.04
C LEU A 843 -7.95 -11.76 3.17
N PRO A 844 -7.93 -10.93 2.10
CA PRO A 844 -9.11 -10.73 1.26
C PRO A 844 -9.53 -12.00 0.52
N TYR A 845 -8.59 -12.84 0.13
CA TYR A 845 -8.88 -14.12 -0.54
C TYR A 845 -9.47 -15.13 0.45
N ALA A 846 -8.94 -15.20 1.67
CA ALA A 846 -9.53 -15.98 2.75
C ALA A 846 -10.97 -15.55 3.07
N ALA A 847 -11.21 -14.22 3.12
CA ALA A 847 -12.54 -13.65 3.33
C ALA A 847 -13.52 -14.05 2.21
N ALA A 848 -13.08 -14.02 0.96
CA ALA A 848 -13.91 -14.47 -0.18
C ALA A 848 -14.28 -15.95 -0.07
N LEU A 849 -13.33 -16.81 0.29
CA LEU A 849 -13.56 -18.24 0.52
C LEU A 849 -14.54 -18.46 1.69
N ALA A 850 -14.37 -17.73 2.80
CA ALA A 850 -15.28 -17.79 3.94
C ALA A 850 -16.70 -17.36 3.55
N CYS A 851 -16.89 -16.27 2.83
CA CYS A 851 -18.20 -15.82 2.34
C CYS A 851 -18.84 -16.83 1.40
N ALA A 852 -18.08 -17.46 0.51
CA ALA A 852 -18.58 -18.51 -0.38
C ALA A 852 -19.02 -19.75 0.40
N ALA A 853 -18.25 -20.17 1.41
CA ALA A 853 -18.60 -21.30 2.28
C ALA A 853 -19.87 -21.03 3.10
N ILE A 854 -19.99 -19.83 3.69
CA ILE A 854 -21.19 -19.37 4.42
C ILE A 854 -22.40 -19.38 3.50
N SER A 855 -22.26 -18.85 2.27
CA SER A 855 -23.32 -18.86 1.24
C SER A 855 -23.80 -20.27 0.88
N ALA A 856 -22.89 -21.22 0.80
CA ALA A 856 -23.21 -22.62 0.48
C ALA A 856 -23.97 -23.33 1.62
N ARG A 857 -23.59 -23.06 2.88
CA ARG A 857 -24.26 -23.62 4.07
C ARG A 857 -25.69 -23.08 4.20
N GLY A 858 -25.93 -21.80 3.98
CA GLY A 858 -27.28 -21.20 4.02
C GLY A 858 -28.22 -21.85 3.00
N ARG A 859 -27.74 -22.13 1.80
CA ARG A 859 -28.50 -22.85 0.76
C ARG A 859 -28.89 -24.29 1.16
N GLY A 860 -28.03 -25.00 1.89
CA GLY A 860 -28.28 -26.35 2.41
C GLY A 860 -29.38 -26.37 3.45
N GLN A 861 -29.44 -25.38 4.33
CA GLN A 861 -30.49 -25.28 5.36
C GLN A 861 -31.88 -24.96 4.77
N LEU A 862 -31.98 -24.17 3.71
CA LEU A 862 -33.24 -23.89 3.02
C LEU A 862 -33.76 -25.13 2.25
N ALA A 863 -32.89 -25.96 1.73
CA ALA A 863 -33.25 -27.19 1.01
C ALA A 863 -33.72 -28.30 1.94
N SER A 864 -33.33 -28.27 3.23
CA SER A 864 -33.66 -29.28 4.22
C SER A 864 -34.88 -28.96 5.11
N ARG A 865 -35.50 -27.76 4.97
CA ARG A 865 -36.74 -27.43 5.70
C ARG A 865 -37.91 -28.23 5.10
N PRO A 866 -38.70 -29.01 5.90
CA PRO A 866 -39.84 -29.77 5.41
C PRO A 866 -40.93 -28.84 4.85
N LYS A 867 -41.63 -29.31 3.80
CA LYS A 867 -42.76 -28.65 3.14
C LYS A 867 -43.82 -28.12 4.12
N ALA A 868 -44.00 -28.78 5.27
CA ALA A 868 -45.00 -28.46 6.31
C ALA A 868 -44.87 -27.04 6.91
N HIS A 869 -43.70 -26.41 6.90
CA HIS A 869 -43.53 -25.02 7.35
C HIS A 869 -43.78 -23.98 6.25
N ARG A 870 -43.88 -24.41 5.01
CA ARG A 870 -44.28 -23.54 3.89
C ARG A 870 -45.79 -23.34 3.88
N ASP A 871 -46.51 -24.47 4.04
CA ASP A 871 -47.98 -24.51 4.01
C ASP A 871 -48.60 -23.78 5.23
N ALA A 872 -47.94 -23.83 6.40
CA ALA A 872 -48.36 -23.09 7.59
C ALA A 872 -48.20 -21.54 7.46
N ARG A 873 -47.17 -21.06 6.78
CA ARG A 873 -46.99 -19.62 6.51
C ARG A 873 -47.88 -19.09 5.40
N GLU A 874 -48.19 -19.92 4.41
CA GLU A 874 -49.18 -19.59 3.38
C GLU A 874 -50.60 -19.56 3.96
N ALA A 875 -50.87 -20.39 4.95
CA ALA A 875 -52.16 -20.38 5.70
C ALA A 875 -52.27 -19.19 6.67
N GLU A 876 -51.15 -18.76 7.31
CA GLU A 876 -51.12 -17.60 8.20
C GLU A 876 -51.16 -16.24 7.42
N GLN A 877 -50.80 -16.25 6.13
CA GLN A 877 -50.92 -15.10 5.23
C GLN A 877 -52.26 -15.04 4.48
N ALA A 878 -53.02 -16.10 4.52
CA ALA A 878 -54.35 -16.18 3.93
C ALA A 878 -55.49 -15.98 4.97
N ALA A 879 -55.19 -15.92 6.27
CA ALA A 879 -56.07 -15.51 7.35
C ALA A 879 -55.78 -14.03 7.71
#